data_da4676918184db235ddc0ea110d74be7
#
_entry.id   da4676918184db235ddc0ea110d74be7
#
_cell.length_a   1.000
_cell.length_b   1.000
_cell.length_c   1.000
_cell.angle_alpha   90.00
_cell.angle_beta   90.00
_cell.angle_gamma   90.00
#
_symmetry.space_group_name_H-M   'P 1'
#
loop_
_entity.id
_entity.type
_entity.pdbx_description
1 polymer ?
#
loop_
_entity_poly.entity_id
_entity_poly.type
_entity_poly.pdbx_seq_one_letter_code
_entity_poly.pdbx_strand_id
1 'polypeptide(L)'
;MNTTQRDRVIVLFVEMVLIMLAGDLLAASETRPASEYFTIKVIDRQTGRGVPLVELRTTNSIRYFTDSNGIVAFLEPGLMNVDVFFFVESHGYQVPKDGFGYRGARLKTTPGKEAVVKIDRLNIAERLYRVTGQGIYRDSILTGRPVPLQNPALNGQVMGQDSVDTCIYHGRLFWLWGDTGRPSYPLGHFATAGAVSDLPGHGGLDPAVGVNLEYFVGKDGFSRPICPLKEPGMVWLDGLLTVRDGVGTERMVARYARMKSLGEAREKGLAVFNDTTQSFEPVFRSDPNLLPYPDFGHAFRVNAEGREYYYFALPFPLTVRMRVEAKWDNVIDPNRYEVLTTLQPDFVGRASPLATYRWVRFDALVGKNAAAKARVAAALKREKKDTHFYDAESGKKIVPHGGSVYFNAHRHKWISIFLQTGGESSYIGEVWYAEADTPIGPWAYACKVVTHNKYSFYNPKQHPYFDQDGGRMIYLEGTYSWTFSGSEERATPRYDYNQIMYRLNLDDPRLSLPSPIYQVRDGQSGRDYLLGNAVARAGRWDSVESVAFYAIEPNRTADGLVAAYAQKTTTGNGRAVRLATQPEASAKPLFLALPPVERQSENTCIMPLYEYHHANSGRYLYSTEPQLQEQGWKREEKPLCRVWKAPSGPLLIDAHAKPADRF
;
A
#
# COMPACT_ATOMS: atom_id res chain seq x y z
N MET A 1 62.93 -1.32 -52.59
CA MET A 1 61.51 -0.94 -52.68
C MET A 1 61.32 0.32 -51.87
N ASN A 2 60.93 1.43 -52.52
CA ASN A 2 60.78 2.73 -51.93
C ASN A 2 59.65 2.80 -50.89
N THR A 3 59.85 3.51 -49.85
CA THR A 3 58.92 3.79 -48.75
C THR A 3 57.46 4.11 -49.22
N THR A 4 57.31 4.83 -50.31
CA THR A 4 56.07 5.20 -50.97
C THR A 4 55.28 4.04 -51.52
N GLN A 5 55.91 2.90 -51.85
CA GLN A 5 55.20 1.71 -52.32
C GLN A 5 54.68 0.82 -51.18
N ARG A 6 55.33 0.87 -50.01
CA ARG A 6 54.92 0.17 -48.79
C ARG A 6 53.70 0.83 -48.15
N ASP A 7 53.63 2.16 -48.16
CA ASP A 7 52.49 2.89 -47.59
C ASP A 7 51.22 2.72 -48.44
N ARG A 8 51.35 2.65 -49.78
CA ARG A 8 50.20 2.33 -50.66
C ARG A 8 49.63 0.92 -50.48
N VAL A 9 50.48 -0.05 -50.20
CA VAL A 9 50.05 -1.44 -49.96
C VAL A 9 49.33 -1.56 -48.61
N ILE A 10 49.81 -0.85 -47.57
CA ILE A 10 49.17 -0.81 -46.24
C ILE A 10 47.83 -0.10 -46.30
N VAL A 11 47.69 1.02 -47.03
CA VAL A 11 46.40 1.71 -47.17
C VAL A 11 45.39 0.84 -47.93
N LEU A 12 45.78 0.20 -49.02
CA LEU A 12 44.92 -0.72 -49.78
C LEU A 12 44.47 -1.94 -48.93
N PHE A 13 45.35 -2.45 -48.03
CA PHE A 13 44.99 -3.56 -47.15
C PHE A 13 44.04 -3.13 -46.04
N VAL A 14 44.18 -1.92 -45.50
CA VAL A 14 43.29 -1.35 -44.49
C VAL A 14 41.93 -1.03 -45.11
N GLU A 15 41.88 -0.47 -46.33
CA GLU A 15 40.60 -0.24 -47.02
C GLU A 15 39.90 -1.57 -47.40
N MET A 16 40.62 -2.58 -47.79
CA MET A 16 40.05 -3.87 -48.11
C MET A 16 39.52 -4.64 -46.89
N VAL A 17 40.20 -4.51 -45.72
CA VAL A 17 39.70 -5.03 -44.42
C VAL A 17 38.49 -4.22 -43.91
N LEU A 18 38.45 -2.91 -44.08
CA LEU A 18 37.29 -2.08 -43.75
C LEU A 18 36.11 -2.35 -44.65
N ILE A 19 36.30 -2.66 -45.95
CA ILE A 19 35.22 -3.07 -46.89
C ILE A 19 34.71 -4.45 -46.54
N MET A 20 35.57 -5.41 -46.13
CA MET A 20 35.09 -6.73 -45.68
C MET A 20 34.34 -6.63 -44.34
N LEU A 21 34.79 -5.82 -43.39
CA LEU A 21 34.08 -5.59 -42.15
C LEU A 21 32.75 -4.81 -42.34
N ALA A 22 32.68 -3.91 -43.33
CA ALA A 22 31.43 -3.23 -43.70
C ALA A 22 30.49 -4.11 -44.52
N GLY A 23 31.00 -5.09 -45.27
CA GLY A 23 30.23 -6.11 -45.98
C GLY A 23 29.52 -7.06 -45.02
N ASP A 24 30.19 -7.51 -43.95
CA ASP A 24 29.59 -8.36 -42.93
C ASP A 24 28.55 -7.63 -42.04
N LEU A 25 28.66 -6.31 -41.95
CA LEU A 25 27.65 -5.49 -41.24
C LEU A 25 26.39 -5.17 -42.07
N LEU A 26 26.46 -5.32 -43.42
CA LEU A 26 25.33 -5.11 -44.32
C LEU A 26 24.63 -6.41 -44.77
N ALA A 27 25.16 -7.56 -44.43
CA ALA A 27 24.61 -8.88 -44.82
C ALA A 27 23.76 -9.58 -43.75
N ALA A 28 23.52 -8.93 -42.59
CA ALA A 28 22.64 -9.48 -41.55
C ALA A 28 21.30 -8.72 -41.44
N SER A 29 20.66 -8.48 -42.58
CA SER A 29 19.21 -8.51 -42.62
C SER A 29 18.76 -9.98 -42.68
N GLU A 30 19.16 -10.79 -41.70
CA GLU A 30 18.52 -12.05 -41.45
C GLU A 30 17.06 -11.75 -41.16
N THR A 31 16.18 -12.09 -42.10
CA THR A 31 14.77 -12.31 -41.85
C THR A 31 14.70 -13.25 -40.66
N ARG A 32 14.46 -12.75 -39.45
CA ARG A 32 14.21 -13.61 -38.29
C ARG A 32 13.24 -14.69 -38.75
N PRO A 33 13.54 -15.98 -38.51
CA PRO A 33 12.63 -17.04 -38.86
C PRO A 33 11.28 -16.70 -38.25
N ALA A 34 10.20 -16.87 -39.03
CA ALA A 34 8.84 -16.60 -38.51
C ALA A 34 8.72 -17.33 -37.19
N SER A 35 8.36 -16.60 -36.13
CA SER A 35 8.27 -17.17 -34.78
C SER A 35 7.43 -18.45 -34.83
N GLU A 36 7.94 -19.56 -34.34
CA GLU A 36 7.21 -20.83 -34.24
C GLU A 36 6.04 -20.73 -33.24
N TYR A 37 6.04 -19.68 -32.38
CA TYR A 37 5.02 -19.43 -31.39
C TYR A 37 3.79 -18.73 -32.01
N PHE A 38 2.61 -19.14 -31.53
CA PHE A 38 1.41 -18.36 -31.66
C PHE A 38 1.31 -17.41 -30.46
N THR A 39 1.18 -16.11 -30.71
CA THR A 39 1.12 -15.11 -29.64
C THR A 39 -0.33 -14.90 -29.18
N ILE A 40 -0.59 -15.07 -27.88
CA ILE A 40 -1.86 -14.68 -27.29
C ILE A 40 -1.61 -13.45 -26.41
N LYS A 41 -2.21 -12.30 -26.75
CA LYS A 41 -2.13 -11.08 -25.97
C LYS A 41 -3.43 -10.87 -25.22
N VAL A 42 -3.36 -10.84 -23.87
CA VAL A 42 -4.52 -10.55 -23.02
C VAL A 42 -4.44 -9.10 -22.56
N ILE A 43 -5.49 -8.32 -22.78
CA ILE A 43 -5.51 -6.89 -22.46
C ILE A 43 -6.71 -6.53 -21.58
N ASP A 44 -6.49 -5.56 -20.69
CA ASP A 44 -7.56 -4.85 -19.99
C ASP A 44 -8.39 -4.03 -21.01
N ARG A 45 -9.70 -4.27 -21.07
CA ARG A 45 -10.59 -3.59 -22.01
C ARG A 45 -10.65 -2.08 -21.78
N GLN A 46 -10.46 -1.62 -20.54
CA GLN A 46 -10.58 -0.20 -20.19
C GLN A 46 -9.33 0.59 -20.60
N THR A 47 -8.13 0.00 -20.45
CA THR A 47 -6.86 0.71 -20.67
C THR A 47 -6.12 0.26 -21.92
N GLY A 48 -6.46 -0.90 -22.49
CA GLY A 48 -5.71 -1.52 -23.59
C GLY A 48 -4.36 -2.11 -23.19
N ARG A 49 -3.99 -2.02 -21.92
CA ARG A 49 -2.73 -2.55 -21.39
C ARG A 49 -2.77 -4.07 -21.30
N GLY A 50 -1.64 -4.70 -21.54
CA GLY A 50 -1.45 -6.14 -21.28
C GLY A 50 -1.63 -6.47 -19.82
N VAL A 51 -2.34 -7.56 -19.50
CA VAL A 51 -2.63 -7.99 -18.13
C VAL A 51 -1.77 -9.19 -17.78
N PRO A 52 -0.82 -9.07 -16.81
CA PRO A 52 -0.06 -10.20 -16.31
C PRO A 52 -0.92 -11.15 -15.46
N LEU A 53 -0.41 -12.37 -15.19
CA LEU A 53 -1.07 -13.35 -14.32
C LEU A 53 -2.50 -13.71 -14.77
N VAL A 54 -2.73 -13.79 -16.07
CA VAL A 54 -3.96 -14.34 -16.61
C VAL A 54 -3.72 -15.79 -16.99
N GLU A 55 -4.49 -16.71 -16.46
CA GLU A 55 -4.47 -18.10 -16.85
C GLU A 55 -5.19 -18.30 -18.18
N LEU A 56 -4.51 -18.97 -19.11
CA LEU A 56 -5.07 -19.51 -20.34
C LEU A 56 -4.94 -21.04 -20.25
N ARG A 57 -6.06 -21.75 -20.17
CA ARG A 57 -6.07 -23.21 -19.99
C ARG A 57 -6.77 -23.88 -21.17
N THR A 58 -6.08 -24.79 -21.81
CA THR A 58 -6.63 -25.59 -22.93
C THR A 58 -7.69 -26.60 -22.43
N THR A 59 -8.46 -27.17 -23.35
CA THR A 59 -9.47 -28.20 -23.03
C THR A 59 -8.89 -29.47 -22.42
N ASN A 60 -7.61 -29.76 -22.70
CA ASN A 60 -6.86 -30.86 -22.09
C ASN A 60 -6.04 -30.43 -20.86
N SER A 61 -6.42 -29.27 -20.24
CA SER A 61 -5.92 -28.78 -18.95
C SER A 61 -4.45 -28.34 -18.90
N ILE A 62 -3.82 -28.03 -20.05
CA ILE A 62 -2.50 -27.38 -20.07
C ILE A 62 -2.69 -25.90 -19.71
N ARG A 63 -1.91 -25.41 -18.75
CA ARG A 63 -2.04 -24.06 -18.19
C ARG A 63 -0.90 -23.16 -18.62
N TYR A 64 -1.23 -21.99 -19.13
CA TYR A 64 -0.30 -20.92 -19.47
C TYR A 64 -0.68 -19.67 -18.68
N PHE A 65 0.31 -18.86 -18.32
CA PHE A 65 0.11 -17.60 -17.60
C PHE A 65 0.77 -16.47 -18.37
N THR A 66 0.05 -15.40 -18.61
CA THR A 66 0.58 -14.23 -19.28
C THR A 66 1.74 -13.60 -18.52
N ASP A 67 2.78 -13.17 -19.22
CA ASP A 67 3.90 -12.42 -18.68
C ASP A 67 3.51 -10.94 -18.37
N SER A 68 4.47 -10.11 -17.97
CA SER A 68 4.19 -8.72 -17.58
C SER A 68 3.68 -7.82 -18.70
N ASN A 69 3.80 -8.23 -19.97
CA ASN A 69 3.15 -7.57 -21.12
C ASN A 69 1.78 -8.15 -21.46
N GLY A 70 1.28 -9.11 -20.69
CA GLY A 70 0.04 -9.82 -20.99
C GLY A 70 0.16 -10.82 -22.12
N ILE A 71 1.36 -11.36 -22.36
CA ILE A 71 1.67 -12.26 -23.47
C ILE A 71 1.79 -13.72 -23.01
N VAL A 72 1.24 -14.62 -23.81
CA VAL A 72 1.57 -16.06 -23.83
C VAL A 72 2.16 -16.41 -25.18
N ALA A 73 3.36 -16.99 -25.19
CA ALA A 73 3.99 -17.63 -26.33
C ALA A 73 3.50 -19.09 -26.37
N PHE A 74 2.45 -19.35 -27.14
CA PHE A 74 1.86 -20.68 -27.24
C PHE A 74 2.55 -21.52 -28.31
N LEU A 75 3.05 -22.68 -27.92
CA LEU A 75 3.59 -23.72 -28.83
C LEU A 75 3.30 -25.07 -28.18
N GLU A 76 2.37 -25.81 -28.75
CA GLU A 76 1.97 -27.14 -28.27
C GLU A 76 1.83 -28.10 -29.46
N PRO A 77 2.71 -29.08 -29.59
CA PRO A 77 2.60 -30.06 -30.66
C PRO A 77 1.20 -30.70 -30.72
N GLY A 78 0.63 -30.77 -31.91
CA GLY A 78 -0.72 -31.28 -32.11
C GLY A 78 -1.85 -30.27 -31.88
N LEU A 79 -1.57 -29.12 -31.24
CA LEU A 79 -2.54 -28.00 -31.08
C LEU A 79 -2.16 -26.78 -31.93
N MET A 80 -1.20 -26.87 -32.82
CA MET A 80 -0.87 -25.80 -33.76
C MET A 80 -1.64 -25.96 -35.06
N ASN A 81 -1.96 -24.83 -35.71
CA ASN A 81 -2.74 -24.71 -36.94
C ASN A 81 -4.20 -25.22 -36.86
N VAL A 82 -4.71 -25.40 -35.65
CA VAL A 82 -6.10 -25.79 -35.37
C VAL A 82 -6.81 -24.74 -34.51
N ASP A 83 -8.14 -24.85 -34.41
CA ASP A 83 -8.90 -24.06 -33.45
C ASP A 83 -8.77 -24.67 -32.05
N VAL A 84 -8.29 -23.88 -31.10
CA VAL A 84 -8.13 -24.28 -29.70
C VAL A 84 -9.00 -23.37 -28.83
N PHE A 85 -9.77 -23.94 -27.92
CA PHE A 85 -10.49 -23.19 -26.92
C PHE A 85 -9.61 -23.01 -25.67
N PHE A 86 -9.43 -21.75 -25.25
CA PHE A 86 -8.74 -21.38 -24.03
C PHE A 86 -9.75 -20.89 -23.00
N PHE A 87 -9.86 -21.58 -21.85
CA PHE A 87 -10.49 -21.03 -20.67
C PHE A 87 -9.63 -19.87 -20.16
N VAL A 88 -10.25 -18.76 -19.77
CA VAL A 88 -9.55 -17.55 -19.33
C VAL A 88 -9.99 -17.20 -17.93
N GLU A 89 -9.06 -17.19 -16.99
CA GLU A 89 -9.28 -16.87 -15.57
C GLU A 89 -8.21 -15.91 -15.06
N SER A 90 -8.58 -14.97 -14.20
CA SER A 90 -7.63 -14.09 -13.54
C SER A 90 -8.24 -13.45 -12.28
N HIS A 91 -7.44 -13.30 -11.23
CA HIS A 91 -7.85 -12.57 -10.04
C HIS A 91 -8.20 -11.12 -10.39
N GLY A 92 -9.37 -10.66 -9.94
CA GLY A 92 -9.83 -9.29 -10.15
C GLY A 92 -10.16 -8.90 -11.58
N TYR A 93 -10.27 -9.88 -12.49
CA TYR A 93 -10.73 -9.70 -13.87
C TYR A 93 -11.75 -10.78 -14.24
N GLN A 94 -12.52 -10.52 -15.28
CA GLN A 94 -13.47 -11.47 -15.81
C GLN A 94 -13.56 -11.43 -17.34
N VAL A 95 -14.01 -12.54 -17.91
CA VAL A 95 -14.42 -12.66 -19.30
C VAL A 95 -15.91 -13.01 -19.31
N PRO A 96 -16.72 -12.44 -20.20
CA PRO A 96 -18.13 -12.85 -20.36
C PRO A 96 -18.27 -14.36 -20.57
N LYS A 97 -19.33 -14.95 -20.01
CA LYS A 97 -19.68 -16.35 -20.29
C LYS A 97 -20.27 -16.47 -21.69
N ASP A 98 -19.96 -17.57 -22.38
CA ASP A 98 -20.67 -17.98 -23.60
C ASP A 98 -22.05 -18.58 -23.29
N GLY A 99 -22.76 -19.02 -24.33
CA GLY A 99 -24.10 -19.61 -24.21
C GLY A 99 -24.15 -20.93 -23.40
N PHE A 100 -23.01 -21.59 -23.18
CA PHE A 100 -22.85 -22.79 -22.35
C PHE A 100 -22.31 -22.51 -20.95
N GLY A 101 -22.05 -21.23 -20.65
CA GLY A 101 -21.54 -20.79 -19.36
C GLY A 101 -20.02 -20.83 -19.21
N TYR A 102 -19.26 -21.13 -20.25
CA TYR A 102 -17.81 -21.11 -20.24
C TYR A 102 -17.26 -19.68 -20.40
N ARG A 103 -16.16 -19.39 -19.71
CA ARG A 103 -15.39 -18.14 -19.87
C ARG A 103 -14.13 -18.45 -20.65
N GLY A 104 -14.00 -17.93 -21.86
CA GLY A 104 -12.84 -18.22 -22.70
C GLY A 104 -12.93 -17.66 -24.11
N ALA A 105 -11.98 -18.11 -24.94
CA ALA A 105 -11.88 -17.75 -26.35
C ALA A 105 -11.44 -18.94 -27.21
N ARG A 106 -12.06 -19.11 -28.38
CA ARG A 106 -11.59 -20.04 -29.40
C ARG A 106 -10.68 -19.28 -30.35
N LEU A 107 -9.43 -19.75 -30.46
CA LEU A 107 -8.38 -19.10 -31.24
C LEU A 107 -7.76 -20.09 -32.22
N LYS A 108 -7.49 -19.65 -33.46
CA LYS A 108 -6.73 -20.43 -34.45
C LYS A 108 -5.23 -20.24 -34.21
N THR A 109 -4.55 -21.26 -33.75
CA THR A 109 -3.17 -21.27 -33.27
C THR A 109 -2.13 -21.33 -34.39
N THR A 110 -2.14 -20.33 -35.29
CA THR A 110 -1.21 -20.28 -36.42
C THR A 110 0.16 -19.76 -35.99
N PRO A 111 1.28 -20.47 -36.21
CA PRO A 111 2.63 -19.98 -35.90
C PRO A 111 2.90 -18.60 -36.49
N GLY A 112 3.58 -17.74 -35.76
CA GLY A 112 3.91 -16.38 -36.17
C GLY A 112 2.74 -15.38 -36.18
N LYS A 113 1.51 -15.82 -35.89
CA LYS A 113 0.33 -14.94 -35.79
C LYS A 113 0.03 -14.57 -34.35
N GLU A 114 -0.84 -13.56 -34.19
CA GLU A 114 -1.29 -13.05 -32.90
C GLU A 114 -2.81 -13.06 -32.79
N ALA A 115 -3.31 -13.33 -31.59
CA ALA A 115 -4.68 -13.05 -31.19
C ALA A 115 -4.73 -12.19 -29.94
N VAL A 116 -5.77 -11.33 -29.83
CA VAL A 116 -6.00 -10.47 -28.69
C VAL A 116 -7.25 -10.92 -27.96
N VAL A 117 -7.11 -11.19 -26.66
CA VAL A 117 -8.22 -11.47 -25.73
C VAL A 117 -8.43 -10.26 -24.84
N LYS A 118 -9.65 -9.71 -24.81
CA LYS A 118 -10.02 -8.56 -23.97
C LYS A 118 -10.75 -9.04 -22.73
N ILE A 119 -10.28 -8.63 -21.55
CA ILE A 119 -10.89 -8.96 -20.27
C ILE A 119 -11.33 -7.70 -19.53
N ASP A 120 -12.36 -7.82 -18.67
CA ASP A 120 -12.93 -6.72 -17.92
C ASP A 120 -12.38 -6.69 -16.50
N ARG A 121 -11.89 -5.54 -16.06
CA ARG A 121 -11.32 -5.38 -14.72
C ARG A 121 -12.42 -5.18 -13.67
N LEU A 122 -12.41 -6.00 -12.63
CA LEU A 122 -13.27 -5.91 -11.46
C LEU A 122 -12.60 -5.13 -10.33
N ASN A 123 -11.29 -5.33 -10.12
CA ASN A 123 -10.52 -4.57 -9.15
C ASN A 123 -10.54 -3.06 -9.47
N ILE A 124 -10.45 -2.22 -8.44
CA ILE A 124 -10.24 -0.79 -8.64
C ILE A 124 -8.81 -0.53 -9.10
N ALA A 125 -7.83 -1.15 -8.42
CA ALA A 125 -6.43 -1.07 -8.82
C ALA A 125 -6.13 -1.92 -10.07
N GLU A 126 -5.28 -1.38 -10.95
CA GLU A 126 -4.80 -2.04 -12.17
C GLU A 126 -3.52 -2.81 -11.89
N ARG A 127 -3.48 -4.11 -12.24
CA ARG A 127 -2.28 -4.93 -12.12
C ARG A 127 -1.32 -4.65 -13.27
N LEU A 128 -0.08 -4.26 -12.94
CA LEU A 128 0.86 -3.73 -13.94
C LEU A 128 1.88 -4.76 -14.40
N TYR A 129 2.69 -5.29 -13.49
CA TYR A 129 3.78 -6.21 -13.81
C TYR A 129 4.28 -6.92 -12.54
N ARG A 130 5.08 -7.94 -12.74
CA ARG A 130 5.82 -8.63 -11.69
C ARG A 130 7.17 -7.93 -11.49
N VAL A 131 7.51 -7.58 -10.22
CA VAL A 131 8.72 -6.82 -9.88
C VAL A 131 9.95 -7.73 -9.74
N THR A 132 9.77 -8.89 -9.10
CA THR A 132 10.84 -9.85 -8.80
C THR A 132 10.69 -11.17 -9.57
N GLY A 133 11.73 -12.00 -9.56
CA GLY A 133 11.68 -13.35 -10.04
C GLY A 133 12.14 -13.55 -11.49
N GLN A 134 12.12 -14.83 -11.92
CA GLN A 134 12.58 -15.27 -13.22
C GLN A 134 11.50 -15.07 -14.30
N GLY A 135 11.92 -14.70 -15.51
CA GLY A 135 11.06 -14.70 -16.69
C GLY A 135 9.91 -13.68 -16.61
N ILE A 136 10.16 -12.49 -16.04
CA ILE A 136 9.17 -11.40 -15.92
C ILE A 136 8.54 -11.07 -17.27
N TYR A 137 9.32 -11.14 -18.36
CA TYR A 137 8.91 -10.91 -19.75
C TYR A 137 9.25 -12.10 -20.66
N ARG A 138 9.23 -13.32 -20.14
CA ARG A 138 9.66 -14.52 -20.88
C ARG A 138 8.93 -14.68 -22.20
N ASP A 139 7.63 -14.60 -22.19
CA ASP A 139 6.81 -14.88 -23.38
C ASP A 139 6.91 -13.74 -24.42
N SER A 140 7.12 -12.52 -23.95
CA SER A 140 7.49 -11.38 -24.81
C SER A 140 8.83 -11.62 -25.53
N ILE A 141 9.84 -12.12 -24.79
CA ILE A 141 11.17 -12.44 -25.36
C ILE A 141 11.03 -13.53 -26.42
N LEU A 142 10.32 -14.62 -26.12
CA LEU A 142 10.12 -15.74 -27.05
C LEU A 142 9.40 -15.33 -28.34
N THR A 143 8.51 -14.34 -28.26
CA THR A 143 7.78 -13.82 -29.43
C THR A 143 8.47 -12.61 -30.08
N GLY A 144 9.71 -12.29 -29.68
CA GLY A 144 10.53 -11.23 -30.27
C GLY A 144 10.03 -9.81 -29.97
N ARG A 145 9.26 -9.63 -28.89
CA ARG A 145 8.70 -8.32 -28.52
C ARG A 145 9.68 -7.53 -27.67
N PRO A 146 9.66 -6.19 -27.77
CA PRO A 146 10.49 -5.36 -26.91
C PRO A 146 10.06 -5.50 -25.44
N VAL A 147 11.04 -5.44 -24.53
CA VAL A 147 10.86 -5.48 -23.10
C VAL A 147 11.56 -4.29 -22.44
N PRO A 148 11.01 -3.72 -21.37
CA PRO A 148 11.53 -2.49 -20.79
C PRO A 148 12.74 -2.72 -19.88
N LEU A 149 12.93 -3.91 -19.32
CA LEU A 149 13.95 -4.21 -18.32
C LEU A 149 15.30 -4.53 -18.96
N GLN A 150 16.38 -4.15 -18.29
CA GLN A 150 17.75 -4.49 -18.67
C GLN A 150 18.04 -5.99 -18.50
N ASN A 151 17.53 -6.61 -17.43
CA ASN A 151 17.70 -8.03 -17.11
C ASN A 151 16.34 -8.76 -17.02
N PRO A 152 15.61 -8.93 -18.14
CA PRO A 152 14.21 -9.38 -18.10
C PRO A 152 14.05 -10.90 -17.90
N ALA A 153 15.11 -11.69 -18.12
CA ALA A 153 15.04 -13.16 -18.04
C ALA A 153 15.34 -13.65 -16.61
N LEU A 154 16.47 -13.26 -16.06
CA LEU A 154 16.89 -13.59 -14.70
C LEU A 154 17.84 -12.51 -14.20
N ASN A 155 17.60 -11.98 -13.01
CA ASN A 155 18.42 -10.95 -12.39
C ASN A 155 18.82 -11.40 -10.98
N GLY A 156 20.12 -11.30 -10.64
CA GLY A 156 20.65 -11.72 -9.34
C GLY A 156 20.30 -13.17 -8.95
N GLN A 157 20.01 -14.04 -9.92
CA GLN A 157 19.52 -15.41 -9.73
C GLN A 157 18.27 -15.51 -8.85
N VAL A 158 17.46 -14.44 -8.76
CA VAL A 158 16.25 -14.38 -7.93
C VAL A 158 15.10 -15.08 -8.64
N MET A 159 14.53 -16.10 -7.97
CA MET A 159 13.32 -16.80 -8.42
C MET A 159 12.04 -16.20 -7.85
N GLY A 160 12.13 -15.56 -6.68
CA GLY A 160 11.06 -14.89 -6.01
C GLY A 160 11.50 -14.34 -4.66
N GLN A 161 10.76 -13.37 -4.14
CA GLN A 161 11.04 -12.68 -2.88
C GLN A 161 9.75 -12.20 -2.25
N ASP A 162 9.77 -11.97 -0.92
CA ASP A 162 8.62 -11.44 -0.18
C ASP A 162 8.94 -10.15 0.59
N SER A 163 7.91 -9.51 1.12
CA SER A 163 8.00 -8.49 2.18
C SER A 163 8.84 -7.26 1.83
N VAL A 164 8.41 -6.50 0.83
CA VAL A 164 9.13 -5.29 0.37
C VAL A 164 9.21 -4.19 1.44
N ASP A 165 10.38 -3.58 1.61
CA ASP A 165 10.57 -2.25 2.20
C ASP A 165 11.50 -1.39 1.35
N THR A 166 11.33 -0.06 1.39
CA THR A 166 12.07 0.85 0.53
C THR A 166 12.28 2.21 1.18
N CYS A 167 13.42 2.84 0.88
CA CYS A 167 13.67 4.26 1.17
C CYS A 167 14.54 4.90 0.08
N ILE A 168 14.61 6.22 0.06
CA ILE A 168 15.60 6.94 -0.76
C ILE A 168 16.89 7.06 0.04
N TYR A 169 18.01 6.63 -0.54
CA TYR A 169 19.34 6.74 0.03
C TYR A 169 20.36 7.14 -1.04
N HIS A 170 21.13 8.20 -0.79
CA HIS A 170 22.06 8.81 -1.76
C HIS A 170 21.43 9.10 -3.13
N GLY A 171 20.16 9.54 -3.13
CA GLY A 171 19.43 9.89 -4.36
C GLY A 171 18.94 8.71 -5.19
N ARG A 172 19.15 7.48 -4.74
CA ARG A 172 18.63 6.26 -5.36
C ARG A 172 17.57 5.59 -4.46
N LEU A 173 16.72 4.79 -5.04
CA LEU A 173 15.77 3.98 -4.30
C LEU A 173 16.43 2.68 -3.84
N PHE A 174 16.52 2.50 -2.53
CA PHE A 174 17.01 1.29 -1.89
C PHE A 174 15.85 0.35 -1.57
N TRP A 175 16.00 -0.92 -1.93
CA TRP A 175 15.00 -1.96 -1.78
C TRP A 175 15.48 -3.03 -0.82
N LEU A 176 14.58 -3.49 0.04
CA LEU A 176 14.73 -4.68 0.86
C LEU A 176 13.59 -5.64 0.55
N TRP A 177 13.90 -6.93 0.55
CA TRP A 177 12.93 -8.02 0.56
C TRP A 177 13.34 -9.05 1.60
N GLY A 178 12.39 -9.88 2.01
CA GLY A 178 12.63 -10.98 2.94
C GLY A 178 13.32 -12.17 2.27
N ASP A 179 12.76 -13.34 2.50
CA ASP A 179 13.32 -14.60 2.00
C ASP A 179 13.40 -14.61 0.47
N THR A 180 14.48 -15.20 -0.07
CA THR A 180 14.78 -15.15 -1.51
C THR A 180 15.03 -16.55 -2.05
N GLY A 181 14.23 -16.98 -3.04
CA GLY A 181 14.39 -18.23 -3.77
C GLY A 181 15.47 -18.16 -4.86
N ARG A 182 16.10 -19.30 -5.21
CA ARG A 182 17.13 -19.43 -6.25
C ARG A 182 16.86 -20.60 -7.21
N PRO A 183 17.34 -20.57 -8.47
CA PRO A 183 17.06 -21.64 -9.43
C PRO A 183 17.80 -22.94 -9.15
N SER A 184 18.95 -22.89 -8.49
CA SER A 184 19.83 -24.05 -8.30
C SER A 184 19.40 -24.98 -7.15
N TYR A 185 18.48 -24.55 -6.29
CA TYR A 185 17.99 -25.33 -5.16
C TYR A 185 16.60 -24.81 -4.71
N PRO A 186 15.68 -25.67 -4.24
CA PRO A 186 14.32 -25.24 -3.82
C PRO A 186 14.29 -24.15 -2.76
N LEU A 187 15.32 -24.05 -1.95
CA LEU A 187 15.51 -22.98 -0.95
C LEU A 187 16.67 -22.08 -1.41
N GLY A 188 16.49 -20.78 -1.31
CA GLY A 188 17.55 -19.81 -1.48
C GLY A 188 18.23 -19.49 -0.15
N HIS A 189 17.87 -18.36 0.44
CA HIS A 189 18.21 -18.02 1.82
C HIS A 189 16.99 -17.44 2.56
N PHE A 190 16.96 -17.63 3.86
CA PHE A 190 15.95 -17.10 4.78
C PHE A 190 16.48 -15.84 5.46
N ALA A 191 16.72 -14.78 4.69
CA ALA A 191 17.26 -13.54 5.19
C ALA A 191 16.87 -12.38 4.27
N THR A 192 16.90 -11.16 4.78
CA THR A 192 16.66 -9.99 3.95
C THR A 192 17.75 -9.82 2.91
N ALA A 193 17.34 -9.70 1.66
CA ALA A 193 18.14 -9.33 0.51
C ALA A 193 17.86 -7.88 0.10
N GLY A 194 18.72 -7.31 -0.74
CA GLY A 194 18.54 -5.92 -1.18
C GLY A 194 18.93 -5.68 -2.63
N ALA A 195 18.45 -4.56 -3.14
CA ALA A 195 18.83 -3.98 -4.43
C ALA A 195 18.78 -2.46 -4.38
N VAL A 196 19.28 -1.82 -5.43
CA VAL A 196 19.05 -0.39 -5.67
C VAL A 196 18.43 -0.21 -7.06
N SER A 197 17.72 0.90 -7.25
CA SER A 197 17.24 1.35 -8.55
C SER A 197 17.28 2.87 -8.63
N ASP A 198 17.31 3.42 -9.84
CA ASP A 198 17.16 4.85 -10.03
C ASP A 198 15.69 5.26 -9.83
N LEU A 199 15.50 6.49 -9.36
CA LEU A 199 14.17 7.10 -9.22
C LEU A 199 13.60 7.45 -10.60
N PRO A 200 12.27 7.37 -10.80
CA PRO A 200 11.61 7.92 -11.97
C PRO A 200 12.02 9.37 -12.19
N GLY A 201 12.30 9.75 -13.45
CA GLY A 201 12.81 11.10 -13.79
C GLY A 201 14.29 11.34 -13.48
N HIS A 202 15.00 10.41 -12.83
CA HIS A 202 16.43 10.47 -12.52
C HIS A 202 17.17 9.24 -13.06
N GLY A 203 16.80 8.77 -14.24
CA GLY A 203 17.36 7.59 -14.89
C GLY A 203 16.53 6.31 -14.74
N GLY A 204 15.60 6.26 -13.79
CA GLY A 204 14.68 5.14 -13.61
C GLY A 204 13.57 5.10 -14.66
N LEU A 205 12.99 3.93 -14.85
CA LEU A 205 11.84 3.73 -15.73
C LEU A 205 10.58 4.42 -15.18
N ASP A 206 9.63 4.70 -16.08
CA ASP A 206 8.27 5.02 -15.67
C ASP A 206 7.71 3.89 -14.79
N PRO A 207 7.22 4.17 -13.58
CA PRO A 207 6.72 3.16 -12.65
C PRO A 207 5.52 2.38 -13.20
N ALA A 208 4.83 2.88 -14.22
CA ALA A 208 3.82 2.12 -14.94
C ALA A 208 4.41 1.02 -15.84
N VAL A 209 5.71 1.02 -16.09
CA VAL A 209 6.39 0.15 -17.07
C VAL A 209 7.24 -0.92 -16.41
N GLY A 210 7.96 -0.59 -15.33
CA GLY A 210 8.83 -1.53 -14.65
C GLY A 210 9.87 -0.85 -13.77
N VAL A 211 10.70 -1.65 -13.10
CA VAL A 211 11.83 -1.18 -12.27
C VAL A 211 13.08 -1.96 -12.65
N ASN A 212 14.17 -1.26 -12.98
CA ASN A 212 15.49 -1.87 -13.18
C ASN A 212 16.19 -2.03 -11.83
N LEU A 213 16.27 -3.25 -11.33
CA LEU A 213 16.89 -3.57 -10.06
C LEU A 213 18.35 -3.97 -10.24
N GLU A 214 19.23 -3.40 -9.44
CA GLU A 214 20.63 -3.79 -9.29
C GLU A 214 20.79 -4.50 -7.93
N TYR A 215 20.73 -5.84 -7.94
CA TYR A 215 20.82 -6.64 -6.72
C TYR A 215 22.23 -6.63 -6.12
N PHE A 216 22.30 -6.64 -4.78
CA PHE A 216 23.55 -6.95 -4.07
C PHE A 216 23.80 -8.47 -4.16
N VAL A 217 24.76 -8.86 -4.98
CA VAL A 217 25.04 -10.28 -5.25
C VAL A 217 26.31 -10.77 -4.55
N GLY A 218 26.34 -12.07 -4.27
CA GLY A 218 27.51 -12.78 -3.81
C GLY A 218 28.47 -13.17 -4.95
N LYS A 219 29.57 -13.85 -4.61
CA LYS A 219 30.56 -14.34 -5.59
C LYS A 219 29.99 -15.34 -6.60
N ASP A 220 28.90 -16.01 -6.23
CA ASP A 220 28.15 -16.96 -7.08
C ASP A 220 27.10 -16.27 -7.97
N GLY A 221 26.99 -14.92 -7.92
CA GLY A 221 26.03 -14.13 -8.66
C GLY A 221 24.59 -14.21 -8.11
N PHE A 222 24.37 -14.88 -6.98
CA PHE A 222 23.06 -14.90 -6.31
C PHE A 222 22.90 -13.71 -5.37
N SER A 223 21.68 -13.18 -5.29
CA SER A 223 21.31 -12.12 -4.33
C SER A 223 21.67 -12.56 -2.91
N ARG A 224 22.48 -11.75 -2.21
CA ARG A 224 23.04 -12.13 -0.92
C ARG A 224 22.27 -11.53 0.24
N PRO A 225 22.34 -12.15 1.44
CA PRO A 225 21.88 -11.50 2.67
C PRO A 225 22.55 -10.14 2.87
N ILE A 226 21.74 -9.11 3.18
CA ILE A 226 22.23 -7.71 3.29
C ILE A 226 22.66 -7.35 4.71
N CYS A 227 22.36 -8.19 5.71
CA CYS A 227 22.81 -8.06 7.10
C CYS A 227 23.43 -9.38 7.57
N PRO A 228 24.65 -9.71 7.14
CA PRO A 228 25.30 -10.97 7.47
C PRO A 228 25.85 -10.93 8.90
N LEU A 229 25.21 -11.61 9.85
CA LEU A 229 25.72 -11.78 11.21
C LEU A 229 26.56 -13.05 11.31
N LYS A 230 27.57 -13.03 12.19
CA LYS A 230 28.39 -14.21 12.48
C LYS A 230 27.65 -15.27 13.31
N GLU A 231 26.74 -14.80 14.14
CA GLU A 231 25.93 -15.66 15.00
C GLU A 231 24.83 -16.37 14.18
N PRO A 232 24.52 -17.63 14.54
CA PRO A 232 23.54 -18.42 13.78
C PRO A 232 22.12 -17.85 13.96
N GLY A 233 21.35 -17.86 12.87
CA GLY A 233 19.97 -17.43 12.78
C GLY A 233 19.68 -16.69 11.47
N MET A 234 18.42 -16.65 11.10
CA MET A 234 17.91 -15.86 9.98
C MET A 234 17.84 -14.39 10.41
N VAL A 235 18.22 -13.46 9.54
CA VAL A 235 18.18 -12.03 9.87
C VAL A 235 17.20 -11.33 8.92
N TRP A 236 16.14 -10.78 9.51
CA TRP A 236 15.16 -9.98 8.80
C TRP A 236 15.27 -8.51 9.20
N LEU A 237 15.20 -7.65 8.21
CA LEU A 237 15.24 -6.19 8.33
C LEU A 237 13.88 -5.59 7.98
N ASP A 238 13.55 -4.48 8.65
CA ASP A 238 12.39 -3.65 8.36
C ASP A 238 12.53 -2.25 8.95
N GLY A 239 11.48 -1.42 8.80
CA GLY A 239 11.48 -0.06 9.34
C GLY A 239 12.62 0.78 8.78
N LEU A 240 12.91 0.59 7.49
CA LEU A 240 13.97 1.25 6.77
C LEU A 240 13.75 2.77 6.71
N LEU A 241 14.77 3.53 7.09
CA LEU A 241 14.73 5.00 7.08
C LEU A 241 16.11 5.61 6.86
N THR A 242 16.15 6.89 6.49
CA THR A 242 17.38 7.65 6.32
C THR A 242 17.41 8.87 7.21
N VAL A 243 18.57 9.16 7.82
CA VAL A 243 18.75 10.30 8.72
C VAL A 243 20.14 10.87 8.54
N ARG A 244 20.32 12.19 8.74
CA ARG A 244 21.65 12.79 8.75
C ARG A 244 22.27 12.68 10.14
N ASP A 245 23.54 12.26 10.18
CA ASP A 245 24.31 12.22 11.43
C ASP A 245 24.80 13.62 11.85
N GLY A 246 25.51 13.69 12.98
CA GLY A 246 25.97 14.95 13.57
C GLY A 246 26.95 15.75 12.70
N VAL A 247 27.53 15.16 11.66
CA VAL A 247 28.40 15.82 10.67
C VAL A 247 27.71 16.04 9.32
N GLY A 248 26.41 15.73 9.24
CA GLY A 248 25.58 15.96 8.06
C GLY A 248 25.59 14.83 7.03
N THR A 249 26.28 13.71 7.28
CA THR A 249 26.31 12.54 6.40
C THR A 249 24.97 11.81 6.47
N GLU A 250 24.41 11.47 5.32
CA GLU A 250 23.21 10.64 5.25
C GLU A 250 23.54 9.22 5.68
N ARG A 251 22.73 8.67 6.59
CA ARG A 251 22.84 7.30 7.12
C ARG A 251 21.54 6.58 6.89
N MET A 252 21.62 5.33 6.52
CA MET A 252 20.47 4.45 6.39
C MET A 252 20.42 3.50 7.57
N VAL A 253 19.27 3.47 8.25
CA VAL A 253 19.04 2.67 9.46
C VAL A 253 17.88 1.73 9.20
N ALA A 254 18.01 0.50 9.66
CA ALA A 254 16.93 -0.47 9.69
C ALA A 254 16.85 -1.11 11.09
N ARG A 255 15.70 -1.62 11.43
CA ARG A 255 15.58 -2.55 12.55
C ARG A 255 15.88 -3.95 12.03
N TYR A 256 16.41 -4.80 12.90
CA TYR A 256 16.61 -6.20 12.56
C TYR A 256 16.08 -7.12 13.64
N ALA A 257 15.69 -8.31 13.21
CA ALA A 257 15.42 -9.43 14.07
C ALA A 257 16.26 -10.63 13.61
N ARG A 258 17.05 -11.20 14.54
CA ARG A 258 17.75 -12.46 14.32
C ARG A 258 16.87 -13.58 14.85
N MET A 259 16.32 -14.37 13.95
CA MET A 259 15.27 -15.33 14.21
C MET A 259 15.84 -16.72 14.55
N LYS A 260 15.13 -17.44 15.41
CA LYS A 260 15.30 -18.87 15.63
C LYS A 260 14.30 -19.68 14.79
N SER A 261 13.10 -19.15 14.63
CA SER A 261 12.00 -19.68 13.82
C SER A 261 11.11 -18.54 13.37
N LEU A 262 10.09 -18.81 12.55
CA LEU A 262 9.14 -17.80 12.06
C LEU A 262 8.48 -16.95 13.17
N GLY A 263 8.26 -17.52 14.33
CA GLY A 263 7.58 -16.85 15.45
C GLY A 263 8.48 -16.47 16.64
N GLU A 264 9.79 -16.82 16.63
CA GLU A 264 10.69 -16.66 17.78
C GLU A 264 11.98 -15.96 17.38
N ALA A 265 12.19 -14.76 17.90
CA ALA A 265 13.43 -14.01 17.73
C ALA A 265 14.44 -14.37 18.86
N ARG A 266 15.70 -14.53 18.47
CA ARG A 266 16.84 -14.65 19.42
C ARG A 266 17.32 -13.29 19.89
N GLU A 267 17.25 -12.30 18.99
CA GLU A 267 17.78 -10.96 19.20
C GLU A 267 17.01 -9.98 18.29
N LYS A 268 16.81 -8.78 18.78
CA LYS A 268 16.31 -7.64 17.98
C LYS A 268 17.24 -6.46 18.17
N GLY A 269 17.27 -5.53 17.20
CA GLY A 269 18.11 -4.35 17.34
C GLY A 269 17.98 -3.36 16.20
N LEU A 270 18.95 -2.46 16.14
CA LEU A 270 19.13 -1.49 15.08
C LEU A 270 20.43 -1.78 14.35
N ALA A 271 20.40 -1.65 13.03
CA ALA A 271 21.54 -1.80 12.16
C ALA A 271 21.65 -0.59 11.23
N VAL A 272 22.88 -0.21 10.91
CA VAL A 272 23.22 0.89 10.01
C VAL A 272 23.89 0.32 8.77
N PHE A 273 23.53 0.83 7.62
CA PHE A 273 24.16 0.44 6.37
C PHE A 273 25.58 1.01 6.28
N ASN A 274 26.54 0.15 5.99
CA ASN A 274 27.92 0.49 5.76
C ASN A 274 28.20 0.49 4.25
N ASP A 275 28.45 1.67 3.67
CA ASP A 275 28.65 1.85 2.24
C ASP A 275 29.88 1.09 1.71
N THR A 276 30.92 0.88 2.55
CA THR A 276 32.13 0.16 2.14
C THR A 276 31.88 -1.34 2.01
N THR A 277 31.18 -1.94 2.98
CA THR A 277 30.86 -3.37 2.98
C THR A 277 29.56 -3.66 2.21
N GLN A 278 28.78 -2.63 1.90
CA GLN A 278 27.44 -2.70 1.33
C GLN A 278 26.55 -3.67 2.12
N SER A 279 26.56 -3.56 3.44
CA SER A 279 25.82 -4.44 4.34
C SER A 279 25.37 -3.67 5.58
N PHE A 280 24.26 -4.10 6.19
CA PHE A 280 23.86 -3.57 7.49
C PHE A 280 24.69 -4.19 8.61
N GLU A 281 25.11 -3.35 9.53
CA GLU A 281 25.91 -3.71 10.70
C GLU A 281 25.16 -3.29 11.98
N PRO A 282 24.97 -4.20 12.97
CA PRO A 282 24.29 -3.87 14.20
C PRO A 282 25.00 -2.77 15.00
N VAL A 283 24.25 -1.74 15.38
CA VAL A 283 24.70 -0.65 16.27
C VAL A 283 24.04 -0.74 17.64
N PHE A 284 22.92 -1.44 17.73
CA PHE A 284 22.24 -1.71 18.99
C PHE A 284 21.69 -3.13 19.00
N ARG A 285 21.85 -3.85 20.11
CA ARG A 285 21.38 -5.23 20.31
C ARG A 285 20.53 -5.33 21.57
N SER A 286 19.46 -6.08 21.54
CA SER A 286 18.55 -6.27 22.66
C SER A 286 17.94 -7.66 22.69
N ASP A 287 17.62 -8.12 23.91
CA ASP A 287 16.73 -9.25 24.11
C ASP A 287 15.34 -8.92 23.50
N PRO A 288 14.79 -9.78 22.65
CA PRO A 288 13.49 -9.57 22.00
C PRO A 288 12.33 -9.41 22.99
N ASN A 289 12.48 -9.92 24.22
CA ASN A 289 11.47 -9.82 25.27
C ASN A 289 11.56 -8.53 26.10
N LEU A 290 12.65 -7.78 25.97
CA LEU A 290 12.91 -6.60 26.81
C LEU A 290 12.42 -5.28 26.21
N LEU A 291 12.08 -5.25 24.94
CA LEU A 291 11.65 -4.03 24.28
C LEU A 291 10.31 -4.24 23.58
N PRO A 292 9.31 -3.42 23.84
CA PRO A 292 8.21 -3.22 22.96
C PRO A 292 8.71 -2.39 21.75
N TYR A 293 9.69 -2.91 21.02
CA TYR A 293 9.91 -2.39 19.69
C TYR A 293 8.61 -2.51 18.94
N PRO A 294 8.29 -1.50 18.13
CA PRO A 294 7.22 -1.69 17.17
C PRO A 294 7.59 -2.97 16.45
N ASP A 295 6.68 -3.91 16.47
CA ASP A 295 6.71 -4.96 15.49
C ASP A 295 6.69 -4.28 14.13
N PHE A 296 7.48 -4.74 13.22
CA PHE A 296 7.62 -4.44 11.81
C PHE A 296 6.61 -3.44 11.21
N GLY A 297 7.10 -2.40 10.57
CA GLY A 297 6.25 -1.45 9.87
C GLY A 297 7.05 -0.43 9.08
N HIS A 298 6.41 0.07 8.03
CA HIS A 298 7.01 1.05 7.15
C HIS A 298 7.15 2.41 7.84
N ALA A 299 8.35 2.97 7.82
CA ALA A 299 8.62 4.31 8.33
C ALA A 299 8.14 5.37 7.33
N PHE A 300 7.55 6.45 7.84
CA PHE A 300 7.18 7.61 7.03
C PHE A 300 7.38 8.91 7.82
N ARG A 301 7.66 10.00 7.11
CA ARG A 301 8.02 11.28 7.72
C ARG A 301 6.79 12.14 8.02
N VAL A 302 6.83 12.79 9.17
CA VAL A 302 5.79 13.70 9.66
C VAL A 302 6.42 14.90 10.33
N ASN A 303 5.96 16.11 10.01
CA ASN A 303 6.27 17.30 10.77
C ASN A 303 5.22 17.47 11.88
N ALA A 304 5.64 17.43 13.13
CA ALA A 304 4.79 17.65 14.28
C ALA A 304 5.47 18.55 15.31
N GLU A 305 4.74 19.48 15.90
CA GLU A 305 5.25 20.37 16.95
C GLU A 305 6.54 21.14 16.55
N GLY A 306 6.67 21.47 15.26
CA GLY A 306 7.85 22.16 14.71
C GLY A 306 9.10 21.28 14.56
N ARG A 307 8.97 19.96 14.67
CA ARG A 307 10.03 18.96 14.52
C ARG A 307 9.65 17.93 13.48
N GLU A 308 10.66 17.32 12.86
CA GLU A 308 10.47 16.19 11.96
C GLU A 308 10.58 14.87 12.73
N TYR A 309 9.64 13.97 12.49
CA TYR A 309 9.58 12.64 13.08
C TYR A 309 9.47 11.56 12.01
N TYR A 310 9.96 10.39 12.33
CA TYR A 310 9.53 9.15 11.70
C TYR A 310 8.39 8.54 12.52
N TYR A 311 7.25 8.34 11.85
CA TYR A 311 6.14 7.52 12.35
C TYR A 311 6.25 6.14 11.70
N PHE A 312 5.77 5.12 12.38
CA PHE A 312 5.81 3.75 11.90
C PHE A 312 4.40 3.21 11.73
N ALA A 313 4.06 2.85 10.49
CA ALA A 313 2.90 2.01 10.22
C ALA A 313 3.23 0.61 10.70
N LEU A 314 2.72 0.22 11.86
CA LEU A 314 2.94 -1.12 12.42
C LEU A 314 2.35 -2.18 11.49
N PRO A 315 2.58 -3.49 11.73
CA PRO A 315 1.94 -4.55 10.95
C PRO A 315 0.45 -4.36 10.78
N PHE A 316 -0.18 -3.66 11.71
CA PHE A 316 -1.58 -3.24 11.63
C PHE A 316 -1.61 -1.72 11.43
N PRO A 317 -1.94 -1.20 10.24
CA PRO A 317 -1.83 0.22 9.92
C PRO A 317 -2.59 1.14 10.86
N LEU A 318 -3.68 0.68 11.44
CA LEU A 318 -4.45 1.40 12.46
C LEU A 318 -3.71 1.61 13.78
N THR A 319 -2.57 1.02 13.92
CA THR A 319 -1.75 1.15 15.11
C THR A 319 -0.46 1.90 14.81
N VAL A 320 -0.52 2.98 14.05
CA VAL A 320 0.54 3.99 14.02
C VAL A 320 0.65 4.56 15.43
N ARG A 321 1.44 3.91 16.27
CA ARG A 321 1.54 4.22 17.69
C ARG A 321 2.97 4.43 18.15
N MET A 322 3.90 4.51 17.20
CA MET A 322 5.27 4.84 17.50
C MET A 322 5.80 5.92 16.59
N ARG A 323 6.62 6.80 17.16
CA ARG A 323 7.37 7.79 16.44
C ARG A 323 8.75 7.97 17.07
N VAL A 324 9.67 8.52 16.32
CA VAL A 324 10.98 8.99 16.80
C VAL A 324 11.33 10.28 16.09
N GLU A 325 11.88 11.27 16.79
CA GLU A 325 12.39 12.50 16.15
C GLU A 325 13.49 12.12 15.15
N ALA A 326 13.41 12.67 13.92
CA ALA A 326 14.29 12.36 12.79
C ALA A 326 15.70 12.95 12.98
N LYS A 327 16.33 12.63 14.09
CA LYS A 327 17.70 12.97 14.46
C LYS A 327 18.50 11.71 14.71
N TRP A 328 19.74 11.68 14.28
CA TRP A 328 20.63 10.53 14.41
C TRP A 328 20.64 9.95 15.83
N ASP A 329 20.97 10.77 16.85
CA ASP A 329 21.06 10.34 18.23
C ASP A 329 19.76 9.80 18.82
N ASN A 330 18.60 10.20 18.23
CA ASN A 330 17.31 9.69 18.65
C ASN A 330 16.96 8.38 17.93
N VAL A 331 17.26 8.30 16.63
CA VAL A 331 16.94 7.12 15.81
C VAL A 331 17.73 5.88 16.27
N ILE A 332 19.00 6.06 16.67
CA ILE A 332 19.85 4.95 17.12
C ILE A 332 19.68 4.59 18.60
N ASP A 333 18.91 5.37 19.38
CA ASP A 333 18.63 5.12 20.80
C ASP A 333 17.15 4.72 21.02
N PRO A 334 16.87 3.44 21.27
CA PRO A 334 15.50 2.97 21.51
C PRO A 334 14.74 3.67 22.63
N ASN A 335 15.43 4.25 23.60
CA ASN A 335 14.81 4.95 24.71
C ASN A 335 14.20 6.30 24.29
N ARG A 336 14.59 6.82 23.13
CA ARG A 336 14.10 8.08 22.56
C ARG A 336 12.81 7.93 21.78
N TYR A 337 12.41 6.70 21.48
CA TYR A 337 11.14 6.45 20.79
C TYR A 337 9.96 6.79 21.68
N GLU A 338 8.91 7.30 21.06
CA GLU A 338 7.65 7.66 21.74
C GLU A 338 6.55 6.69 21.30
N VAL A 339 5.68 6.35 22.24
CA VAL A 339 4.48 5.55 21.98
C VAL A 339 3.23 6.36 22.22
N LEU A 340 2.23 6.20 21.36
CA LEU A 340 0.91 6.78 21.54
C LEU A 340 0.10 5.88 22.46
N THR A 341 -0.20 6.35 23.67
CA THR A 341 -0.83 5.53 24.71
C THR A 341 -1.63 6.38 25.71
N THR A 342 -2.53 5.73 26.40
CA THR A 342 -3.24 6.30 27.56
C THR A 342 -2.44 6.16 28.87
N LEU A 343 -1.34 5.42 28.85
CA LEU A 343 -0.50 5.19 30.03
C LEU A 343 0.19 6.48 30.50
N GLN A 344 0.36 6.61 31.80
CA GLN A 344 1.06 7.72 32.43
C GLN A 344 2.53 7.35 32.65
N PRO A 345 3.48 8.31 32.62
CA PRO A 345 4.81 8.12 33.19
C PRO A 345 4.70 7.55 34.62
N ASP A 346 5.61 6.65 34.99
CA ASP A 346 5.57 5.93 36.27
C ASP A 346 4.31 5.08 36.51
N PHE A 347 3.80 4.49 35.42
CA PHE A 347 2.60 3.67 35.40
C PHE A 347 2.54 2.62 36.53
N VAL A 348 1.65 2.84 37.51
CA VAL A 348 1.42 1.95 38.65
C VAL A 348 0.20 1.02 38.45
N GLY A 349 -0.16 0.71 37.22
CA GLY A 349 -1.09 -0.40 36.92
C GLY A 349 -2.57 -0.05 36.77
N ARG A 350 -3.01 1.23 36.81
CA ARG A 350 -4.39 1.61 36.55
C ARG A 350 -4.46 2.66 35.44
N ALA A 351 -5.11 2.31 34.30
CA ALA A 351 -5.53 3.31 33.32
C ALA A 351 -6.68 4.14 33.94
N SER A 352 -6.61 5.46 33.79
CA SER A 352 -7.76 6.31 34.10
C SER A 352 -8.89 6.05 33.11
N PRO A 353 -10.15 5.92 33.54
CA PRO A 353 -11.30 5.77 32.61
C PRO A 353 -11.52 6.98 31.69
N LEU A 354 -10.86 8.11 31.94
CA LEU A 354 -10.88 9.33 31.12
C LEU A 354 -9.52 9.57 30.44
N ALA A 355 -8.73 8.52 30.23
CA ALA A 355 -7.37 8.66 29.72
C ALA A 355 -7.37 9.08 28.23
N THR A 356 -6.80 10.25 27.96
CA THR A 356 -6.54 10.73 26.61
C THR A 356 -5.26 10.12 26.06
N TYR A 357 -5.28 9.68 24.80
CA TYR A 357 -4.08 9.22 24.10
C TYR A 357 -3.09 10.39 23.91
N ARG A 358 -1.81 10.13 24.18
CA ARG A 358 -0.72 11.09 24.01
C ARG A 358 0.58 10.37 23.66
N TRP A 359 1.49 11.12 23.05
CA TRP A 359 2.84 10.65 22.81
C TRP A 359 3.64 10.67 24.11
N VAL A 360 4.21 9.53 24.48
CA VAL A 360 5.01 9.37 25.70
C VAL A 360 6.30 8.63 25.36
N ARG A 361 7.42 9.18 25.78
CA ARG A 361 8.71 8.51 25.63
C ARG A 361 8.72 7.17 26.32
N PHE A 362 9.30 6.18 25.66
CA PHE A 362 9.28 4.81 26.15
C PHE A 362 10.04 4.65 27.49
N ASP A 363 11.19 5.32 27.64
CA ASP A 363 11.95 5.30 28.90
C ASP A 363 11.17 5.91 30.09
N ALA A 364 10.33 6.90 29.85
CA ALA A 364 9.47 7.48 30.88
C ALA A 364 8.36 6.52 31.34
N LEU A 365 7.91 5.60 30.49
CA LEU A 365 6.90 4.60 30.84
C LEU A 365 7.49 3.42 31.65
N VAL A 366 8.68 2.98 31.32
CA VAL A 366 9.25 1.74 31.85
C VAL A 366 10.28 1.95 32.95
N GLY A 367 10.90 3.13 33.02
CA GLY A 367 12.02 3.37 33.90
C GLY A 367 13.14 2.31 33.74
N LYS A 368 13.84 1.99 34.81
CA LYS A 368 14.88 0.94 34.84
C LYS A 368 14.35 -0.44 35.24
N ASN A 369 13.04 -0.62 35.44
CA ASN A 369 12.46 -1.84 36.01
C ASN A 369 11.96 -2.81 34.91
N ALA A 370 12.56 -4.01 34.83
CA ALA A 370 12.16 -5.04 33.86
C ALA A 370 10.69 -5.49 34.01
N ALA A 371 10.18 -5.58 35.26
CA ALA A 371 8.76 -5.92 35.47
C ALA A 371 7.79 -4.84 34.97
N ALA A 372 8.21 -3.56 35.01
CA ALA A 372 7.43 -2.46 34.40
C ALA A 372 7.36 -2.61 32.87
N LYS A 373 8.45 -3.02 32.21
CA LYS A 373 8.48 -3.25 30.74
C LYS A 373 7.42 -4.26 30.32
N ALA A 374 7.32 -5.40 30.97
CA ALA A 374 6.32 -6.43 30.67
C ALA A 374 4.87 -5.92 30.85
N ARG A 375 4.61 -5.13 31.91
CA ARG A 375 3.29 -4.55 32.16
C ARG A 375 2.91 -3.51 31.10
N VAL A 376 3.85 -2.64 30.73
CA VAL A 376 3.65 -1.66 29.66
C VAL A 376 3.39 -2.36 28.32
N ALA A 377 4.18 -3.36 27.96
CA ALA A 377 3.97 -4.14 26.74
C ALA A 377 2.59 -4.81 26.70
N ALA A 378 2.15 -5.41 27.81
CA ALA A 378 0.82 -6.01 27.92
C ALA A 378 -0.31 -4.97 27.81
N ALA A 379 -0.13 -3.77 28.37
CA ALA A 379 -1.10 -2.68 28.27
C ALA A 379 -1.20 -2.15 26.83
N LEU A 380 -0.07 -1.89 26.16
CA LEU A 380 -0.02 -1.47 24.76
C LEU A 380 -0.66 -2.52 23.82
N LYS A 381 -0.43 -3.81 24.12
CA LYS A 381 -1.08 -4.89 23.35
C LYS A 381 -2.60 -4.90 23.52
N ARG A 382 -3.13 -4.53 24.68
CA ARG A 382 -4.59 -4.40 24.89
C ARG A 382 -5.15 -3.22 24.11
N GLU A 383 -4.50 -2.06 24.13
CA GLU A 383 -4.92 -0.87 23.39
C GLU A 383 -4.98 -1.09 21.85
N LYS A 384 -4.19 -2.03 21.31
CA LYS A 384 -4.21 -2.40 19.88
C LYS A 384 -5.54 -3.04 19.44
N LYS A 385 -6.30 -3.64 20.35
CA LYS A 385 -7.51 -4.40 20.01
C LYS A 385 -8.75 -3.53 19.73
N ASP A 386 -8.68 -2.24 20.04
CA ASP A 386 -9.85 -1.36 20.02
C ASP A 386 -10.04 -0.64 18.67
N THR A 387 -9.22 -0.94 17.68
CA THR A 387 -9.24 -0.27 16.39
C THR A 387 -9.85 -1.17 15.31
N HIS A 388 -10.88 -0.67 14.62
CA HIS A 388 -11.63 -1.43 13.62
C HIS A 388 -11.86 -0.60 12.36
N PHE A 389 -11.71 -1.25 11.21
CA PHE A 389 -12.23 -0.74 9.94
C PHE A 389 -13.57 -1.39 9.61
N TYR A 390 -14.33 -0.67 8.80
CA TYR A 390 -15.54 -1.19 8.18
C TYR A 390 -15.46 -0.99 6.66
N ASP A 391 -15.91 -1.96 5.92
CA ASP A 391 -16.15 -1.80 4.50
C ASP A 391 -17.27 -0.77 4.29
N ALA A 392 -16.96 0.29 3.57
CA ALA A 392 -17.89 1.40 3.35
C ALA A 392 -19.16 0.96 2.58
N GLU A 393 -19.05 -0.06 1.71
CA GLU A 393 -20.14 -0.57 0.90
C GLU A 393 -21.03 -1.56 1.68
N SER A 394 -20.45 -2.58 2.29
CA SER A 394 -21.21 -3.66 2.95
C SER A 394 -21.45 -3.43 4.44
N GLY A 395 -20.69 -2.53 5.08
CA GLY A 395 -20.71 -2.34 6.54
C GLY A 395 -20.06 -3.49 7.34
N LYS A 396 -19.46 -4.47 6.67
CA LYS A 396 -18.77 -5.57 7.33
C LYS A 396 -17.49 -5.09 8.00
N LYS A 397 -17.20 -5.67 9.16
CA LYS A 397 -15.95 -5.38 9.89
C LYS A 397 -14.76 -5.98 9.16
N ILE A 398 -13.71 -5.19 9.01
CA ILE A 398 -12.43 -5.59 8.45
C ILE A 398 -11.42 -5.74 9.59
N VAL A 399 -10.75 -6.89 9.65
CA VAL A 399 -9.62 -7.12 10.56
C VAL A 399 -8.33 -6.79 9.81
N PRO A 400 -7.68 -5.65 10.09
CA PRO A 400 -6.51 -5.25 9.33
C PRO A 400 -5.29 -6.10 9.67
N HIS A 401 -4.41 -6.26 8.68
CA HIS A 401 -3.07 -6.84 8.78
C HIS A 401 -2.02 -5.78 8.41
N GLY A 402 -0.85 -6.19 7.93
CA GLY A 402 0.22 -5.27 7.51
C GLY A 402 -0.17 -4.31 6.39
N GLY A 403 0.55 -3.20 6.32
CA GLY A 403 0.35 -2.17 5.31
C GLY A 403 1.22 -0.94 5.51
N SER A 404 0.95 0.11 4.76
CA SER A 404 1.69 1.38 4.79
C SER A 404 0.75 2.58 4.93
N VAL A 405 1.30 3.69 5.43
CA VAL A 405 0.59 4.97 5.58
C VAL A 405 1.45 6.08 4.99
N TYR A 406 0.88 6.88 4.07
CA TYR A 406 1.53 8.06 3.50
C TYR A 406 0.54 9.19 3.29
N PHE A 407 1.03 10.43 3.35
CA PHE A 407 0.20 11.58 2.97
C PHE A 407 0.10 11.67 1.45
N ASN A 408 -1.12 11.92 0.97
CA ASN A 408 -1.38 12.13 -0.45
C ASN A 408 -1.82 13.58 -0.71
N ALA A 409 -1.05 14.31 -1.51
CA ALA A 409 -1.29 15.71 -1.79
C ALA A 409 -2.55 15.96 -2.64
N HIS A 410 -2.90 15.04 -3.56
CA HIS A 410 -4.09 15.16 -4.39
C HIS A 410 -5.38 15.04 -3.56
N ARG A 411 -5.39 14.09 -2.61
CA ARG A 411 -6.54 13.85 -1.72
C ARG A 411 -6.55 14.78 -0.49
N HIS A 412 -5.42 15.39 -0.16
CA HIS A 412 -5.19 16.09 1.10
C HIS A 412 -5.52 15.24 2.33
N LYS A 413 -5.18 13.95 2.28
CA LYS A 413 -5.46 12.93 3.29
C LYS A 413 -4.24 12.06 3.51
N TRP A 414 -4.18 11.46 4.68
CA TRP A 414 -3.33 10.30 4.94
C TRP A 414 -4.03 9.08 4.36
N ILE A 415 -3.31 8.31 3.55
CA ILE A 415 -3.81 7.12 2.89
C ILE A 415 -3.17 5.90 3.54
N SER A 416 -3.99 4.91 3.87
CA SER A 416 -3.53 3.58 4.27
C SER A 416 -3.87 2.56 3.19
N ILE A 417 -2.83 1.81 2.76
CA ILE A 417 -2.96 0.60 1.95
C ILE A 417 -2.63 -0.58 2.86
N PHE A 418 -3.58 -1.49 3.05
CA PHE A 418 -3.41 -2.57 4.01
C PHE A 418 -4.14 -3.85 3.62
N LEU A 419 -3.80 -4.95 4.28
CA LEU A 419 -4.45 -6.25 4.11
C LEU A 419 -5.59 -6.47 5.10
N GLN A 420 -6.48 -7.36 4.71
CA GLN A 420 -7.44 -8.00 5.61
C GLN A 420 -6.97 -9.39 6.02
N THR A 421 -7.07 -9.72 7.30
CA THR A 421 -6.98 -11.09 7.81
C THR A 421 -8.36 -11.74 7.82
N GLY A 422 -8.46 -12.97 7.33
CA GLY A 422 -9.73 -13.72 7.31
C GLY A 422 -10.74 -13.17 6.31
N GLY A 423 -10.28 -12.76 5.12
CA GLY A 423 -11.14 -12.33 4.02
C GLY A 423 -11.98 -13.49 3.46
N GLU A 424 -13.15 -13.18 2.88
CA GLU A 424 -14.08 -14.20 2.35
C GLU A 424 -13.51 -14.94 1.14
N SER A 425 -12.81 -14.24 0.24
CA SER A 425 -12.25 -14.85 -0.96
C SER A 425 -10.86 -15.46 -0.74
N SER A 426 -10.12 -14.96 0.24
CA SER A 426 -8.78 -15.42 0.63
C SER A 426 -8.48 -15.03 2.07
N TYR A 427 -7.69 -15.83 2.78
CA TYR A 427 -7.31 -15.56 4.17
C TYR A 427 -6.55 -14.24 4.33
N ILE A 428 -5.57 -13.92 3.46
CA ILE A 428 -4.81 -12.66 3.41
C ILE A 428 -4.56 -12.21 1.96
N GLY A 429 -5.60 -12.20 1.11
CA GLY A 429 -5.49 -11.79 -0.30
C GLY A 429 -6.19 -10.49 -0.65
N GLU A 430 -6.95 -9.92 0.27
CA GLU A 430 -7.75 -8.72 0.07
C GLU A 430 -6.97 -7.46 0.45
N VAL A 431 -6.79 -6.52 -0.50
CA VAL A 431 -6.12 -5.23 -0.26
C VAL A 431 -7.15 -4.12 -0.18
N TRP A 432 -7.01 -3.30 0.86
CA TRP A 432 -7.92 -2.22 1.19
C TRP A 432 -7.24 -0.86 1.14
N TYR A 433 -8.03 0.15 0.81
CA TYR A 433 -7.69 1.56 0.80
C TYR A 433 -8.53 2.30 1.84
N ALA A 434 -7.91 3.13 2.65
CA ALA A 434 -8.59 4.00 3.61
C ALA A 434 -7.96 5.38 3.67
N GLU A 435 -8.74 6.39 4.12
CA GLU A 435 -8.33 7.77 4.29
C GLU A 435 -8.52 8.24 5.73
N ALA A 436 -7.63 9.14 6.19
CA ALA A 436 -7.78 9.83 7.47
C ALA A 436 -7.23 11.26 7.40
N ASP A 437 -7.68 12.11 8.33
CA ASP A 437 -7.26 13.53 8.41
C ASP A 437 -5.89 13.70 9.09
N THR A 438 -5.49 12.76 9.96
CA THR A 438 -4.16 12.72 10.59
C THR A 438 -3.51 11.35 10.42
N PRO A 439 -2.17 11.22 10.57
CA PRO A 439 -1.49 9.94 10.36
C PRO A 439 -1.95 8.82 11.33
N ILE A 440 -2.50 9.19 12.48
CA ILE A 440 -3.03 8.23 13.47
C ILE A 440 -4.56 8.06 13.39
N GLY A 441 -5.23 8.80 12.52
CA GLY A 441 -6.67 8.69 12.31
C GLY A 441 -7.42 10.04 12.19
N PRO A 442 -8.74 10.07 12.41
CA PRO A 442 -9.58 8.90 12.70
C PRO A 442 -9.75 7.98 11.49
N TRP A 443 -9.37 6.73 11.65
CA TRP A 443 -9.56 5.67 10.65
C TRP A 443 -10.89 4.95 10.92
N ALA A 444 -11.74 4.76 9.91
CA ALA A 444 -13.04 4.11 10.10
C ALA A 444 -13.47 3.26 8.91
N TYR A 445 -13.48 3.81 7.72
CA TYR A 445 -14.02 3.18 6.53
C TYR A 445 -12.96 2.91 5.49
N ALA A 446 -13.10 1.79 4.80
CA ALA A 446 -12.19 1.37 3.75
C ALA A 446 -12.95 0.85 2.52
N CYS A 447 -12.29 0.86 1.37
CA CYS A 447 -12.75 0.29 0.12
C CYS A 447 -11.77 -0.78 -0.34
N LYS A 448 -12.27 -1.94 -0.79
CA LYS A 448 -11.46 -3.02 -1.33
C LYS A 448 -10.96 -2.64 -2.74
N VAL A 449 -9.65 -2.57 -2.91
CA VAL A 449 -9.03 -2.15 -4.18
C VAL A 449 -8.46 -3.30 -4.99
N VAL A 450 -8.08 -4.41 -4.35
CA VAL A 450 -7.58 -5.63 -5.01
C VAL A 450 -8.12 -6.86 -4.31
N THR A 451 -8.47 -7.89 -5.08
CA THR A 451 -8.79 -9.23 -4.60
C THR A 451 -7.91 -10.29 -5.25
N HIS A 452 -7.55 -11.32 -4.49
CA HIS A 452 -6.83 -12.50 -4.95
C HIS A 452 -7.55 -13.76 -4.44
N ASN A 453 -8.54 -14.20 -5.23
CA ASN A 453 -9.37 -15.34 -4.85
C ASN A 453 -8.52 -16.59 -4.59
N LYS A 454 -8.64 -17.18 -3.39
CA LYS A 454 -7.90 -18.37 -2.92
C LYS A 454 -6.37 -18.22 -2.90
N TYR A 455 -5.85 -17.01 -2.95
CA TYR A 455 -4.42 -16.73 -2.94
C TYR A 455 -4.08 -15.65 -1.93
N SER A 456 -2.88 -15.64 -1.39
CA SER A 456 -2.42 -14.56 -0.53
C SER A 456 -1.76 -13.43 -1.33
N PHE A 457 -1.80 -12.23 -0.76
CA PHE A 457 -1.08 -11.07 -1.24
C PHE A 457 -0.63 -10.27 -0.03
N TYR A 458 0.45 -10.66 0.62
CA TYR A 458 0.82 -10.13 1.92
C TYR A 458 1.88 -9.03 1.88
N ASN A 459 1.99 -8.30 2.98
CA ASN A 459 2.88 -7.17 3.21
C ASN A 459 2.83 -6.10 2.10
N PRO A 460 1.63 -5.55 1.78
CA PRO A 460 1.53 -4.53 0.76
C PRO A 460 2.15 -3.22 1.24
N LYS A 461 2.83 -2.54 0.30
CA LYS A 461 3.44 -1.23 0.50
C LYS A 461 3.09 -0.29 -0.64
N GLN A 462 2.66 0.94 -0.32
CA GLN A 462 2.63 2.03 -1.28
C GLN A 462 4.04 2.56 -1.51
N HIS A 463 4.34 2.96 -2.75
CA HIS A 463 5.59 3.60 -3.14
C HIS A 463 5.35 5.08 -3.47
N PRO A 464 5.40 6.00 -2.51
CA PRO A 464 5.04 7.41 -2.74
C PRO A 464 5.99 8.12 -3.72
N TYR A 465 7.22 7.63 -3.89
CA TYR A 465 8.18 8.15 -4.89
C TYR A 465 7.83 7.77 -6.33
N PHE A 466 6.83 6.92 -6.53
CA PHE A 466 6.27 6.54 -7.82
C PHE A 466 4.99 7.29 -8.15
N ASP A 467 4.45 8.05 -7.21
CA ASP A 467 3.22 8.81 -7.40
C ASP A 467 3.32 9.75 -8.62
N GLN A 468 2.29 9.78 -9.44
CA GLN A 468 2.20 10.61 -10.64
C GLN A 468 1.02 11.58 -10.55
N ASP A 469 1.05 12.62 -11.40
CA ASP A 469 -0.01 13.63 -11.48
C ASP A 469 -0.34 14.27 -10.12
N GLY A 470 0.69 14.61 -9.35
CA GLY A 470 0.52 15.23 -8.03
C GLY A 470 -0.08 14.31 -6.97
N GLY A 471 0.06 13.00 -7.13
CA GLY A 471 -0.49 11.99 -6.22
C GLY A 471 -1.86 11.45 -6.64
N ARG A 472 -2.37 11.83 -7.83
CA ARG A 472 -3.61 11.27 -8.37
C ARG A 472 -3.45 9.78 -8.71
N MET A 473 -2.29 9.40 -9.24
CA MET A 473 -1.93 8.01 -9.51
C MET A 473 -0.95 7.53 -8.45
N ILE A 474 -1.32 6.52 -7.67
CA ILE A 474 -0.45 5.91 -6.68
C ILE A 474 -0.10 4.47 -7.06
N TYR A 475 1.02 3.98 -6.55
CA TYR A 475 1.55 2.65 -6.84
C TYR A 475 1.72 1.86 -5.56
N LEU A 476 1.36 0.58 -5.60
CA LEU A 476 1.49 -0.35 -4.47
C LEU A 476 2.01 -1.70 -4.93
N GLU A 477 2.77 -2.34 -4.08
CA GLU A 477 3.38 -3.65 -4.31
C GLU A 477 3.07 -4.57 -3.14
N GLY A 478 3.04 -5.87 -3.39
CA GLY A 478 2.89 -6.89 -2.36
C GLY A 478 3.25 -8.27 -2.86
N THR A 479 3.38 -9.22 -1.94
CA THR A 479 3.81 -10.59 -2.21
C THR A 479 2.65 -11.47 -2.60
N TYR A 480 2.61 -11.91 -3.85
CA TYR A 480 1.66 -12.89 -4.35
C TYR A 480 2.18 -14.30 -4.09
N SER A 481 1.47 -15.08 -3.28
CA SER A 481 1.85 -16.45 -2.94
C SER A 481 0.65 -17.32 -2.57
N TRP A 482 0.73 -18.62 -2.83
CA TRP A 482 -0.22 -19.60 -2.29
C TRP A 482 0.02 -19.86 -0.80
N THR A 483 1.23 -19.64 -0.31
CA THR A 483 1.58 -19.70 1.11
C THR A 483 0.70 -18.74 1.91
N PHE A 484 0.18 -19.17 3.05
CA PHE A 484 -0.77 -18.42 3.89
C PHE A 484 -2.13 -18.09 3.23
N SER A 485 -2.44 -18.70 2.08
CA SER A 485 -3.73 -18.46 1.40
C SER A 485 -4.92 -19.06 2.15
N GLY A 486 -4.69 -20.05 3.00
CA GLY A 486 -5.75 -20.85 3.63
C GLY A 486 -6.50 -21.75 2.63
N SER A 487 -5.90 -22.04 1.48
CA SER A 487 -6.47 -22.78 0.35
C SER A 487 -5.59 -23.97 -0.03
N GLU A 488 -6.19 -24.98 -0.67
CA GLU A 488 -5.49 -26.12 -1.28
C GLU A 488 -4.99 -25.84 -2.71
N GLU A 489 -5.08 -24.59 -3.19
CA GLU A 489 -4.59 -24.19 -4.50
C GLU A 489 -3.10 -24.49 -4.64
N ARG A 490 -2.66 -24.71 -5.89
CA ARG A 490 -1.24 -24.97 -6.19
C ARG A 490 -0.53 -23.66 -6.50
N ALA A 491 0.78 -23.66 -6.27
CA ALA A 491 1.65 -22.57 -6.67
C ALA A 491 1.45 -22.19 -8.15
N THR A 492 1.22 -20.92 -8.42
CA THR A 492 1.09 -20.41 -9.79
C THR A 492 2.47 -20.38 -10.45
N PRO A 493 2.68 -21.08 -11.58
CA PRO A 493 3.97 -21.08 -12.25
C PRO A 493 4.51 -19.68 -12.50
N ARG A 494 5.77 -19.42 -12.13
CA ARG A 494 6.51 -18.15 -12.23
C ARG A 494 5.99 -17.01 -11.36
N TYR A 495 4.75 -17.03 -10.92
CA TYR A 495 4.15 -15.94 -10.14
C TYR A 495 4.16 -16.20 -8.64
N ASP A 496 4.19 -17.46 -8.22
CA ASP A 496 4.20 -17.77 -6.79
C ASP A 496 5.44 -17.18 -6.10
N TYR A 497 5.24 -16.65 -4.89
CA TYR A 497 6.26 -16.04 -4.07
C TYR A 497 6.98 -14.85 -4.76
N ASN A 498 6.23 -14.01 -5.44
CA ASN A 498 6.77 -12.86 -6.18
C ASN A 498 6.03 -11.57 -5.86
N GLN A 499 6.71 -10.46 -6.05
CA GLN A 499 6.17 -9.12 -5.90
C GLN A 499 5.39 -8.71 -7.16
N ILE A 500 4.19 -8.17 -6.98
CA ILE A 500 3.37 -7.65 -8.07
C ILE A 500 3.02 -6.20 -7.82
N MET A 501 3.28 -5.35 -8.83
CA MET A 501 2.96 -3.93 -8.81
C MET A 501 1.54 -3.69 -9.29
N TYR A 502 0.82 -2.84 -8.58
CA TYR A 502 -0.49 -2.30 -8.92
C TYR A 502 -0.45 -0.78 -8.99
N ARG A 503 -1.33 -0.21 -9.80
CA ARG A 503 -1.59 1.23 -9.90
C ARG A 503 -3.03 1.53 -9.49
N LEU A 504 -3.24 2.59 -8.72
CA LEU A 504 -4.56 3.03 -8.28
C LEU A 504 -4.78 4.47 -8.71
N ASN A 505 -5.83 4.72 -9.50
CA ASN A 505 -6.28 6.07 -9.81
C ASN A 505 -7.22 6.56 -8.70
N LEU A 506 -6.82 7.59 -7.98
CA LEU A 506 -7.59 8.11 -6.87
C LEU A 506 -8.86 8.87 -7.30
N ASP A 507 -9.00 9.23 -8.59
CA ASP A 507 -10.24 9.81 -9.12
C ASP A 507 -11.32 8.76 -9.46
N ASP A 508 -11.05 7.46 -9.23
CA ASP A 508 -12.08 6.44 -9.40
C ASP A 508 -13.25 6.70 -8.43
N PRO A 509 -14.48 6.87 -8.91
CA PRO A 509 -15.62 7.24 -8.05
C PRO A 509 -15.92 6.19 -6.97
N ARG A 510 -15.51 4.93 -7.15
CA ARG A 510 -15.64 3.87 -6.15
C ARG A 510 -14.77 4.11 -4.91
N LEU A 511 -13.78 5.03 -4.97
CA LEU A 511 -12.96 5.46 -3.85
C LEU A 511 -13.54 6.68 -3.10
N SER A 512 -14.80 7.03 -3.32
CA SER A 512 -15.47 8.11 -2.57
C SER A 512 -15.85 7.63 -1.17
N LEU A 513 -14.85 7.54 -0.28
CA LEU A 513 -15.02 7.09 1.10
C LEU A 513 -15.71 8.17 1.96
N PRO A 514 -16.53 7.77 2.96
CA PRO A 514 -17.05 8.69 3.94
C PRO A 514 -15.93 9.23 4.83
N SER A 515 -15.90 10.54 4.98
CA SER A 515 -14.98 11.32 5.82
C SER A 515 -15.63 11.74 7.13
N PRO A 516 -14.89 11.97 8.22
CA PRO A 516 -15.45 12.33 9.51
C PRO A 516 -16.09 13.71 9.48
N ILE A 517 -17.24 13.82 10.10
CA ILE A 517 -17.88 15.09 10.45
C ILE A 517 -17.75 15.26 11.96
N TYR A 518 -16.98 16.27 12.35
CA TYR A 518 -16.60 16.49 13.74
C TYR A 518 -17.63 17.32 14.50
N GLN A 519 -17.88 16.91 15.72
CA GLN A 519 -18.55 17.73 16.70
C GLN A 519 -17.51 18.64 17.36
N VAL A 520 -17.75 19.94 17.28
CA VAL A 520 -16.81 20.94 17.78
C VAL A 520 -17.46 21.83 18.82
N ARG A 521 -16.67 22.31 19.78
CA ARG A 521 -17.12 23.26 20.82
C ARG A 521 -16.74 24.65 20.41
N ASP A 522 -17.68 25.59 20.60
CA ASP A 522 -17.37 27.01 20.54
C ASP A 522 -16.80 27.50 21.89
N GLY A 523 -15.53 27.96 21.86
CA GLY A 523 -14.81 28.38 23.05
C GLY A 523 -15.36 29.65 23.71
N GLN A 524 -16.24 30.42 23.02
CA GLN A 524 -16.82 31.66 23.56
C GLN A 524 -18.12 31.42 24.35
N SER A 525 -18.92 30.44 23.94
CA SER A 525 -20.25 30.20 24.52
C SER A 525 -20.31 29.03 25.49
N GLY A 526 -19.23 28.30 25.66
CA GLY A 526 -19.09 27.24 26.65
C GLY A 526 -19.67 25.86 26.29
N ARG A 527 -20.65 25.73 25.37
CA ARG A 527 -21.24 24.45 24.94
C ARG A 527 -22.14 24.57 23.71
N ASP A 528 -21.64 25.05 22.57
CA ASP A 528 -22.38 24.92 21.32
C ASP A 528 -21.89 23.72 20.53
N TYR A 529 -22.82 22.83 20.21
CA TYR A 529 -22.54 21.65 19.36
C TYR A 529 -22.61 22.09 17.89
N LEU A 530 -21.46 22.39 17.30
CA LEU A 530 -21.33 22.72 15.88
C LEU A 530 -20.75 21.51 15.15
N LEU A 531 -21.30 21.21 13.97
CA LEU A 531 -20.71 20.24 13.06
C LEU A 531 -19.76 20.96 12.12
N GLY A 532 -18.55 20.43 11.94
CA GLY A 532 -17.61 21.04 11.03
C GLY A 532 -16.43 20.14 10.65
N ASN A 533 -16.19 19.95 9.34
CA ASN A 533 -14.94 19.41 8.84
C ASN A 533 -13.92 20.54 8.58
N ALA A 534 -14.36 21.76 8.29
CA ALA A 534 -13.51 22.90 8.00
C ALA A 534 -12.64 23.32 9.18
N VAL A 535 -13.12 23.16 10.43
CA VAL A 535 -12.36 23.48 11.65
C VAL A 535 -11.14 22.55 11.79
N ALA A 536 -11.33 21.26 11.57
CA ALA A 536 -10.25 20.28 11.58
C ALA A 536 -9.24 20.54 10.45
N ARG A 537 -9.70 20.81 9.23
CA ARG A 537 -8.85 21.19 8.08
C ARG A 537 -8.04 22.47 8.32
N ALA A 538 -8.56 23.41 9.07
CA ALA A 538 -7.84 24.62 9.47
C ALA A 538 -6.81 24.38 10.59
N GLY A 539 -6.65 23.15 11.08
CA GLY A 539 -5.75 22.80 12.18
C GLY A 539 -6.22 23.27 13.56
N ARG A 540 -7.54 23.52 13.72
CA ARG A 540 -8.15 23.93 15.00
C ARG A 540 -8.71 22.73 15.76
N TRP A 541 -7.84 21.75 15.99
CA TRP A 541 -8.20 20.47 16.62
C TRP A 541 -8.56 20.58 18.09
N ASP A 542 -8.13 21.64 18.75
CA ASP A 542 -8.46 21.96 20.16
C ASP A 542 -9.96 22.15 20.40
N SER A 543 -10.71 22.47 19.35
CA SER A 543 -12.17 22.61 19.41
C SER A 543 -12.94 21.32 19.10
N VAL A 544 -12.26 20.23 18.70
CA VAL A 544 -12.90 18.96 18.33
C VAL A 544 -13.17 18.11 19.57
N GLU A 545 -14.45 17.76 19.79
CA GLU A 545 -14.86 16.89 20.90
C GLU A 545 -14.96 15.42 20.50
N SER A 546 -15.55 15.15 19.33
CA SER A 546 -15.80 13.80 18.84
C SER A 546 -16.03 13.79 17.33
N VAL A 547 -16.11 12.61 16.73
CA VAL A 547 -16.71 12.41 15.42
C VAL A 547 -18.20 12.14 15.61
N ALA A 548 -19.04 13.01 15.08
CA ALA A 548 -20.49 12.85 15.17
C ALA A 548 -20.99 11.70 14.26
N PHE A 549 -20.51 11.68 13.02
CA PHE A 549 -20.78 10.68 12.00
C PHE A 549 -19.78 10.83 10.83
N TYR A 550 -19.91 9.98 9.82
CA TYR A 550 -19.14 10.08 8.59
C TYR A 550 -20.08 10.36 7.41
N ALA A 551 -19.62 11.18 6.45
CA ALA A 551 -20.36 11.56 5.26
C ALA A 551 -19.39 11.82 4.09
N ILE A 552 -19.91 11.85 2.86
CA ILE A 552 -19.07 12.07 1.66
C ILE A 552 -18.71 13.56 1.57
N GLU A 553 -17.46 13.84 1.24
CA GLU A 553 -17.00 15.21 1.03
C GLU A 553 -17.64 15.84 -0.23
N PRO A 554 -17.95 17.16 -0.21
CA PRO A 554 -18.65 17.83 -1.33
C PRO A 554 -17.91 17.82 -2.66
N ASN A 555 -16.59 17.64 -2.63
CA ASN A 555 -15.74 17.57 -3.83
C ASN A 555 -15.64 16.16 -4.43
N ARG A 556 -16.34 15.18 -3.85
CA ARG A 556 -16.40 13.81 -4.41
C ARG A 556 -17.59 13.65 -5.32
N THR A 557 -17.43 12.83 -6.34
CA THR A 557 -18.52 12.41 -7.24
C THR A 557 -19.07 11.07 -6.78
N ALA A 558 -20.37 11.05 -6.47
CA ALA A 558 -21.11 9.81 -6.27
C ALA A 558 -22.58 10.10 -6.63
N ASP A 559 -23.18 9.20 -7.38
CA ASP A 559 -24.56 9.36 -7.85
C ASP A 559 -25.56 9.15 -6.69
N GLY A 560 -26.71 9.80 -6.78
CA GLY A 560 -27.83 9.60 -5.86
C GLY A 560 -27.64 10.13 -4.46
N LEU A 561 -26.65 11.01 -4.20
CA LEU A 561 -26.46 11.66 -2.92
C LEU A 561 -27.27 12.97 -2.81
N VAL A 562 -27.65 13.30 -1.58
CA VAL A 562 -28.25 14.60 -1.23
C VAL A 562 -27.22 15.47 -0.51
N ALA A 563 -27.21 16.75 -0.83
CA ALA A 563 -26.31 17.69 -0.17
C ALA A 563 -26.93 18.21 1.12
N ALA A 564 -26.11 18.33 2.19
CA ALA A 564 -26.49 18.99 3.44
C ALA A 564 -25.77 20.34 3.55
N TYR A 565 -26.52 21.37 3.90
CA TYR A 565 -26.07 22.74 4.00
C TYR A 565 -26.21 23.24 5.42
N ALA A 566 -25.24 24.03 5.91
CA ALA A 566 -25.32 24.71 7.18
C ALA A 566 -26.01 26.05 7.00
N GLN A 567 -27.18 26.22 7.60
CA GLN A 567 -27.95 27.47 7.62
C GLN A 567 -27.82 28.17 8.97
N LYS A 568 -27.59 29.49 8.96
CA LYS A 568 -27.54 30.28 10.17
C LYS A 568 -28.98 30.71 10.55
N THR A 569 -29.46 30.30 11.71
CA THR A 569 -30.75 30.70 12.25
C THR A 569 -30.56 31.61 13.46
N THR A 570 -31.49 32.54 13.67
CA THR A 570 -31.51 33.34 14.88
C THR A 570 -32.54 32.76 15.84
N THR A 571 -32.10 32.36 17.02
CA THR A 571 -32.96 31.89 18.10
C THR A 571 -33.05 32.99 19.18
N GLY A 572 -34.02 32.92 20.08
CA GLY A 572 -34.18 33.92 21.13
C GLY A 572 -32.96 34.16 22.03
N ASN A 573 -32.01 33.21 22.03
CA ASN A 573 -30.78 33.22 22.82
C ASN A 573 -29.48 33.33 22.00
N GLY A 574 -29.55 33.70 20.70
CA GLY A 574 -28.38 33.90 19.87
C GLY A 574 -28.44 33.21 18.50
N ARG A 575 -27.25 33.05 17.88
CA ARG A 575 -27.12 32.39 16.57
C ARG A 575 -27.01 30.89 16.74
N ALA A 576 -27.81 30.10 15.99
CA ALA A 576 -27.73 28.69 15.90
C ALA A 576 -27.40 28.25 14.45
N VAL A 577 -26.85 27.06 14.26
CA VAL A 577 -26.65 26.48 12.94
C VAL A 577 -27.63 25.31 12.80
N ARG A 578 -28.41 25.35 11.72
CA ARG A 578 -29.32 24.28 11.33
C ARG A 578 -28.84 23.63 10.02
N LEU A 579 -28.97 22.34 9.91
CA LEU A 579 -28.73 21.63 8.64
C LEU A 579 -30.01 21.61 7.80
N ALA A 580 -29.85 21.79 6.49
CA ALA A 580 -30.94 21.66 5.52
C ALA A 580 -30.46 20.92 4.27
N THR A 581 -31.37 20.24 3.58
CA THR A 581 -31.09 19.57 2.30
C THR A 581 -31.36 20.44 1.09
N GLN A 582 -31.94 21.63 1.30
CA GLN A 582 -32.16 22.64 0.25
C GLN A 582 -31.22 23.83 0.48
N PRO A 583 -30.50 24.30 -0.55
CA PRO A 583 -29.55 25.40 -0.40
C PRO A 583 -30.29 26.74 -0.24
N GLU A 584 -29.76 27.60 0.62
CA GLU A 584 -29.96 29.06 0.45
C GLU A 584 -29.11 29.57 -0.72
N ALA A 585 -29.45 30.71 -1.30
CA ALA A 585 -28.69 31.29 -2.41
C ALA A 585 -27.18 31.36 -2.05
N SER A 586 -26.34 30.76 -2.90
CA SER A 586 -24.88 30.72 -2.76
C SER A 586 -24.31 29.84 -1.63
N ALA A 587 -25.12 29.02 -0.95
CA ALA A 587 -24.62 28.12 0.07
C ALA A 587 -23.78 26.95 -0.53
N LYS A 588 -22.60 26.69 0.04
CA LYS A 588 -21.81 25.51 -0.31
C LYS A 588 -22.22 24.33 0.60
N PRO A 589 -22.33 23.13 0.05
CA PRO A 589 -22.62 21.96 0.88
C PRO A 589 -21.55 21.75 1.96
N LEU A 590 -21.97 21.35 3.15
CA LEU A 590 -21.08 20.93 4.21
C LEU A 590 -20.59 19.49 3.96
N PHE A 591 -21.51 18.62 3.55
CA PHE A 591 -21.24 17.22 3.17
C PHE A 591 -22.33 16.72 2.20
N LEU A 592 -22.07 15.55 1.58
CA LEU A 592 -23.03 14.78 0.83
C LEU A 592 -23.41 13.52 1.62
N ALA A 593 -24.67 13.11 1.56
CA ALA A 593 -25.24 12.00 2.31
C ALA A 593 -26.20 11.18 1.46
N LEU A 594 -26.57 10.01 1.92
CA LEU A 594 -27.59 9.18 1.28
C LEU A 594 -28.98 9.78 1.52
N PRO A 595 -29.93 9.68 0.55
CA PRO A 595 -31.29 10.17 0.74
C PRO A 595 -31.96 9.49 1.95
N PRO A 596 -32.89 10.19 2.64
CA PRO A 596 -33.73 9.58 3.64
C PRO A 596 -34.65 8.56 2.93
N VAL A 597 -34.64 7.31 3.38
CA VAL A 597 -35.56 6.26 2.92
C VAL A 597 -36.11 5.52 4.12
N GLU A 598 -37.36 5.05 4.00
CA GLU A 598 -38.02 4.29 5.06
C GLU A 598 -37.45 2.86 5.21
N ARG A 599 -36.82 2.32 4.17
CA ARG A 599 -36.28 0.96 4.17
C ARG A 599 -34.93 0.90 4.87
N GLN A 600 -34.81 -0.03 5.79
CA GLN A 600 -33.54 -0.31 6.47
C GLN A 600 -32.47 -0.75 5.45
N SER A 601 -31.28 -0.18 5.53
CA SER A 601 -30.15 -0.59 4.72
C SER A 601 -29.62 -1.94 5.17
N GLU A 602 -29.17 -2.78 4.22
CA GLU A 602 -28.43 -4.01 4.55
C GLU A 602 -27.06 -3.68 5.19
N ASN A 603 -26.51 -2.52 4.85
CA ASN A 603 -25.30 -2.00 5.48
C ASN A 603 -25.62 -1.44 6.87
N THR A 604 -25.23 -2.16 7.90
CA THR A 604 -25.48 -1.81 9.32
C THR A 604 -24.69 -0.58 9.81
N CYS A 605 -23.78 -0.07 9.00
CA CYS A 605 -23.05 1.18 9.28
C CYS A 605 -23.79 2.42 8.76
N ILE A 606 -24.76 2.26 7.88
CA ILE A 606 -25.58 3.37 7.36
C ILE A 606 -26.78 3.59 8.26
N MET A 607 -26.84 4.76 8.90
CA MET A 607 -27.80 5.12 9.91
C MET A 607 -28.57 6.38 9.51
N PRO A 608 -29.85 6.50 9.90
CA PRO A 608 -30.56 7.76 9.76
C PRO A 608 -29.91 8.84 10.63
N LEU A 609 -29.80 10.06 10.08
CA LEU A 609 -29.37 11.25 10.82
C LEU A 609 -30.60 12.05 11.26
N TYR A 610 -30.81 12.13 12.55
CA TYR A 610 -31.93 12.86 13.15
C TYR A 610 -31.51 14.27 13.58
N GLU A 611 -32.41 15.22 13.35
CA GLU A 611 -32.32 16.54 13.92
C GLU A 611 -33.01 16.57 15.31
N TYR A 612 -32.32 17.15 16.27
CA TYR A 612 -32.82 17.41 17.61
C TYR A 612 -32.85 18.92 17.88
N HIS A 613 -33.91 19.42 18.47
CA HIS A 613 -34.09 20.79 18.88
C HIS A 613 -34.21 20.87 20.39
N HIS A 614 -33.45 21.75 21.06
CA HIS A 614 -33.51 21.97 22.50
C HIS A 614 -34.49 23.09 22.81
N ALA A 615 -35.60 22.76 23.47
CA ALA A 615 -36.74 23.70 23.70
C ALA A 615 -36.35 25.00 24.35
N ASN A 616 -35.46 24.98 25.35
CA ASN A 616 -35.14 26.18 26.15
C ASN A 616 -34.01 27.05 25.54
N SER A 617 -33.10 26.45 24.80
CA SER A 617 -31.93 27.16 24.23
C SER A 617 -32.05 27.45 22.74
N GLY A 618 -33.03 26.87 22.05
CA GLY A 618 -33.20 26.99 20.59
C GLY A 618 -32.09 26.37 19.77
N ARG A 619 -31.23 25.55 20.38
CA ARG A 619 -30.09 24.87 19.69
C ARG A 619 -30.50 23.64 18.94
N TYR A 620 -29.72 23.29 17.94
CA TYR A 620 -29.86 22.06 17.14
C TYR A 620 -28.69 21.12 17.42
N LEU A 621 -28.99 19.83 17.47
CA LEU A 621 -28.03 18.74 17.54
C LEU A 621 -28.37 17.68 16.49
N TYR A 622 -27.37 17.04 15.89
CA TYR A 622 -27.53 16.00 14.89
C TYR A 622 -26.89 14.71 15.39
N SER A 623 -27.68 13.63 15.40
CA SER A 623 -27.21 12.34 15.92
C SER A 623 -27.81 11.19 15.13
N THR A 624 -27.07 10.08 15.03
CA THR A 624 -27.56 8.81 14.52
C THR A 624 -28.31 8.01 15.59
N GLU A 625 -28.25 8.44 16.85
CA GLU A 625 -28.98 7.80 17.95
C GLU A 625 -30.48 8.17 17.87
N PRO A 626 -31.38 7.18 17.93
CA PRO A 626 -32.81 7.44 17.84
C PRO A 626 -33.39 8.13 19.06
N GLN A 627 -32.66 8.15 20.18
CA GLN A 627 -33.05 8.79 21.43
C GLN A 627 -31.80 9.28 22.18
N LEU A 628 -31.80 10.56 22.55
CA LEU A 628 -30.74 11.14 23.39
C LEU A 628 -31.07 10.92 24.88
N GLN A 629 -30.04 10.66 25.68
CA GLN A 629 -30.19 10.51 27.13
C GLN A 629 -30.29 11.82 27.87
N GLU A 630 -29.77 12.93 27.27
CA GLU A 630 -29.82 14.27 27.86
C GLU A 630 -31.22 14.88 27.72
N GLN A 631 -31.75 15.42 28.82
CA GLN A 631 -33.10 16.01 28.87
C GLN A 631 -33.16 17.32 28.10
N GLY A 632 -34.37 17.66 27.60
CA GLY A 632 -34.64 18.93 26.92
C GLY A 632 -34.52 18.91 25.41
N TRP A 633 -34.00 17.82 24.83
CA TRP A 633 -33.92 17.60 23.38
C TRP A 633 -35.18 16.92 22.84
N LYS A 634 -35.80 17.54 21.82
CA LYS A 634 -36.90 16.96 21.06
C LYS A 634 -36.42 16.58 19.66
N ARG A 635 -36.61 15.32 19.29
CA ARG A 635 -36.26 14.79 17.98
C ARG A 635 -37.32 15.16 16.96
N GLU A 636 -36.89 15.56 15.75
CA GLU A 636 -37.77 15.67 14.58
C GLU A 636 -38.24 14.26 14.15
N GLU A 637 -39.45 14.15 13.64
CA GLU A 637 -40.07 12.87 13.32
C GLU A 637 -39.36 12.15 12.21
N LYS A 638 -38.98 12.88 11.15
CA LYS A 638 -38.31 12.31 9.97
C LYS A 638 -36.80 12.56 10.01
N PRO A 639 -35.98 11.57 9.60
CA PRO A 639 -34.55 11.78 9.46
C PRO A 639 -34.25 12.79 8.34
N LEU A 640 -33.20 13.58 8.51
CA LEU A 640 -32.72 14.55 7.53
C LEU A 640 -32.13 13.83 6.28
N CYS A 641 -31.33 12.82 6.52
CA CYS A 641 -30.62 12.02 5.51
C CYS A 641 -30.13 10.71 6.17
N ARG A 642 -29.35 9.91 5.45
CA ARG A 642 -28.60 8.78 6.02
C ARG A 642 -27.11 9.00 5.87
N VAL A 643 -26.35 8.62 6.88
CA VAL A 643 -24.91 8.81 7.03
C VAL A 643 -24.26 7.53 7.55
N TRP A 644 -22.95 7.44 7.50
CA TRP A 644 -22.21 6.33 8.12
C TRP A 644 -21.99 6.67 9.61
N LYS A 645 -22.28 5.72 10.50
CA LYS A 645 -22.10 5.91 11.95
C LYS A 645 -20.63 6.11 12.30
N ALA A 646 -20.36 6.87 13.36
CA ALA A 646 -19.04 6.87 13.97
C ALA A 646 -18.82 5.52 14.67
N PRO A 647 -17.74 4.78 14.34
CA PRO A 647 -17.40 3.57 15.07
C PRO A 647 -17.15 3.90 16.56
N SER A 648 -17.56 2.98 17.44
CA SER A 648 -17.22 3.09 18.86
C SER A 648 -15.70 2.92 19.04
N GLY A 649 -15.07 3.77 19.81
CA GLY A 649 -13.64 3.74 20.09
C GLY A 649 -13.08 5.11 20.45
N PRO A 650 -11.80 5.16 20.84
CA PRO A 650 -11.16 6.43 21.15
C PRO A 650 -10.99 7.28 19.88
N LEU A 651 -11.19 8.58 20.01
CA LEU A 651 -10.83 9.54 18.97
C LEU A 651 -9.29 9.66 18.94
N LEU A 652 -8.67 9.11 17.90
CA LEU A 652 -7.24 9.24 17.69
C LEU A 652 -6.99 10.37 16.68
N ILE A 653 -6.41 11.46 17.14
CA ILE A 653 -6.06 12.62 16.33
C ILE A 653 -4.66 13.08 16.76
N ASP A 654 -3.79 13.33 15.78
CA ASP A 654 -2.54 14.05 15.99
C ASP A 654 -2.70 15.48 15.44
N ALA A 655 -3.14 16.37 16.30
CA ALA A 655 -3.49 17.74 15.95
C ALA A 655 -2.34 18.55 15.34
N HIS A 656 -1.10 18.18 15.64
CA HIS A 656 0.10 18.88 15.23
C HIS A 656 0.79 18.24 14.01
N ALA A 657 0.32 17.06 13.59
CA ALA A 657 0.92 16.31 12.49
C ALA A 657 0.60 16.95 11.13
N LYS A 658 1.63 17.23 10.37
CA LYS A 658 1.58 17.71 8.99
C LYS A 658 2.45 16.82 8.12
N PRO A 659 2.17 16.71 6.82
CA PRO A 659 3.09 16.01 5.91
C PRO A 659 4.47 16.67 5.96
N ALA A 660 5.51 15.85 5.85
CA ALA A 660 6.86 16.34 5.63
C ALA A 660 7.06 16.72 4.15
N ASP A 661 7.98 17.65 3.88
CA ASP A 661 8.27 18.11 2.52
C ASP A 661 9.01 17.04 1.67
N ARG A 662 9.47 15.95 2.29
CA ARG A 662 10.23 14.84 1.65
C ARG A 662 9.71 13.49 2.16
N PHE A 663 9.85 12.48 1.30
CA PHE A 663 9.56 11.08 1.64
C PHE A 663 10.58 10.48 2.59
#